data_e44b7eb1a78ff4a8da899391242d32a5
#
_entry.id   e44b7eb1a78ff4a8da899391242d32a5
#
_cell.length_a   1.000
_cell.length_b   1.000
_cell.length_c   1.000
_cell.angle_alpha   90.00
_cell.angle_beta   90.00
_cell.angle_gamma   90.00
#
_symmetry.space_group_name_H-M   'P 1'
#
loop_
_entity.id
_entity.type
_entity.pdbx_description
1 polymer ?
#
loop_
_entity_poly.entity_id
_entity_poly.type
_entity_poly.pdbx_seq_one_letter_code
_entity_poly.pdbx_strand_id
1 'polypeptide(L)'
;TPLSPAQVAELIELLKSPPEGESDFLLELITERVPPGVDEAAYVKAGFLSAIAKGESECLMIDRITAIQLLGDMHGGYNIGTLITLIDDDELGEYAASQLKKTLLVFDAFHDVVELASKGSNNAQSVLQSWADGEWFTKRATVPESLKMVVFKVTGETNTDDLSPAPDAWSRPDIPLHALAMFKMAREGIEPNEPGVTGPLEQIEAVKASGLPVAFVGDVVGTGSSRKSATNSVLWYFGEDTPGIPNKRAGGVCIGGKVAPIFYNTMEDAGALVFEAPVDRLQMGDIIEIQPYEGRILSASGETLSEFELRSEVLLDEVRAGGRINLIIGRGLTAKAREALGLEESTLFRTPDQPEASDKGFTLAQKMVGRACGVEGIRPGTYCEPRMATVGSQDTTGPMTRDELQDLACLGFSADLTMQSFCHTAAYPKPVDIETQHTLPDFIMTRGGVSLRPGDGIIHSWLNRMLLPDTVGTGGDSHTRFPIGISFPAGSGLVAFAAATGVMPLDMPESVLVRFSGNMQPGVTLRDLVHAIPYYAIQAGLLTVEKKGKKNIFSGRVLEIEGLESLTVEQAFELSDASAERSAAGCTIKLGEETIAGYLRSNIVLLRSMIAEGYGDPRTLERRARNMEAWLEQPELMQADGDAEYAAVIEIDLNEINQPIVCAPNDPDDARLLSDVQGDNVDEVFIGSC
;
A
#
# COMPACT_ATOMS: atom_id res chain seq x y z
N THR A 1 9.42 -21.90 8.88
CA THR A 1 9.40 -22.17 7.42
C THR A 1 8.07 -22.80 7.08
N PRO A 2 7.35 -22.33 6.07
CA PRO A 2 6.09 -22.93 5.64
C PRO A 2 6.26 -24.39 5.23
N LEU A 3 5.24 -25.20 5.49
CA LEU A 3 5.21 -26.56 4.98
C LEU A 3 4.97 -26.54 3.46
N SER A 4 5.78 -27.30 2.73
CA SER A 4 5.57 -27.49 1.29
C SER A 4 4.32 -28.34 1.02
N PRO A 5 3.75 -28.33 -0.20
CA PRO A 5 2.65 -29.22 -0.56
C PRO A 5 2.92 -30.69 -0.30
N ALA A 6 4.17 -31.15 -0.48
CA ALA A 6 4.57 -32.52 -0.19
C ALA A 6 4.56 -32.82 1.31
N GLN A 7 5.05 -31.91 2.14
CA GLN A 7 5.02 -32.04 3.61
C GLN A 7 3.60 -32.01 4.16
N VAL A 8 2.73 -31.15 3.58
CA VAL A 8 1.30 -31.16 3.96
C VAL A 8 0.62 -32.46 3.55
N ALA A 9 0.95 -33.03 2.39
CA ALA A 9 0.44 -34.34 2.00
C ALA A 9 0.87 -35.44 2.99
N GLU A 10 2.10 -35.40 3.46
CA GLU A 10 2.60 -36.33 4.51
C GLU A 10 1.90 -36.10 5.86
N LEU A 11 1.72 -34.83 6.26
CA LEU A 11 0.95 -34.44 7.46
C LEU A 11 -0.50 -34.98 7.40
N ILE A 12 -1.15 -34.91 6.24
CA ILE A 12 -2.50 -35.46 6.04
C ILE A 12 -2.52 -36.98 6.27
N GLU A 13 -1.51 -37.73 5.81
CA GLU A 13 -1.44 -39.16 6.07
C GLU A 13 -1.21 -39.47 7.57
N LEU A 14 -0.41 -38.64 8.27
CA LEU A 14 -0.24 -38.77 9.72
C LEU A 14 -1.54 -38.45 10.48
N LEU A 15 -2.32 -37.47 10.04
CA LEU A 15 -3.61 -37.11 10.64
C LEU A 15 -4.66 -38.24 10.50
N LYS A 16 -4.59 -39.05 9.47
CA LYS A 16 -5.49 -40.21 9.30
C LYS A 16 -5.19 -41.31 10.32
N SER A 17 -3.93 -41.41 10.78
CA SER A 17 -3.49 -42.41 11.77
C SER A 17 -2.36 -41.81 12.65
N PRO A 18 -2.72 -40.91 13.59
CA PRO A 18 -1.73 -40.14 14.34
C PRO A 18 -0.91 -41.05 15.28
N PRO A 19 0.41 -40.78 15.42
CA PRO A 19 1.23 -41.39 16.45
C PRO A 19 0.72 -41.07 17.86
N GLU A 20 0.98 -41.96 18.80
CA GLU A 20 0.52 -41.77 20.18
C GLU A 20 1.14 -40.50 20.81
N GLY A 21 0.30 -39.60 21.27
CA GLY A 21 0.68 -38.34 21.95
C GLY A 21 0.97 -37.14 21.04
N GLU A 22 0.86 -37.25 19.70
CA GLU A 22 1.19 -36.15 18.77
C GLU A 22 -0.04 -35.52 18.11
N SER A 23 -1.23 -35.92 18.45
CA SER A 23 -2.48 -35.49 17.81
C SER A 23 -2.67 -33.99 17.80
N ASP A 24 -2.47 -33.31 18.93
CA ASP A 24 -2.68 -31.85 19.06
C ASP A 24 -1.68 -31.08 18.23
N PHE A 25 -0.43 -31.51 18.18
CA PHE A 25 0.62 -30.90 17.37
C PHE A 25 0.33 -31.03 15.87
N LEU A 26 -0.14 -32.19 15.41
CA LEU A 26 -0.52 -32.40 14.01
C LEU A 26 -1.72 -31.51 13.61
N LEU A 27 -2.68 -31.34 14.52
CA LEU A 27 -3.80 -30.41 14.32
C LEU A 27 -3.33 -28.96 14.23
N GLU A 28 -2.45 -28.54 15.11
CA GLU A 28 -1.84 -27.21 15.08
C GLU A 28 -1.17 -26.95 13.72
N LEU A 29 -0.36 -27.87 13.23
CA LEU A 29 0.33 -27.75 11.95
C LEU A 29 -0.62 -27.63 10.75
N ILE A 30 -1.73 -28.37 10.71
CA ILE A 30 -2.69 -28.30 9.58
C ILE A 30 -3.52 -27.02 9.62
N THR A 31 -3.74 -26.44 10.81
CA THR A 31 -4.52 -25.22 11.01
C THR A 31 -3.68 -23.95 10.92
N GLU A 32 -2.36 -24.07 11.10
CA GLU A 32 -1.44 -22.94 11.04
C GLU A 32 -1.38 -22.35 9.62
N ARG A 33 -1.33 -21.02 9.55
CA ARG A 33 -1.16 -20.28 8.29
C ARG A 33 0.18 -19.59 8.25
N VAL A 34 0.67 -19.42 7.05
CA VAL A 34 1.87 -18.66 6.78
C VAL A 34 1.49 -17.29 6.28
N PRO A 35 1.92 -16.22 6.92
CA PRO A 35 1.73 -14.89 6.35
C PRO A 35 2.82 -14.60 5.32
N PRO A 36 2.49 -13.65 4.50
CA PRO A 36 1.20 -13.09 4.19
C PRO A 36 0.56 -13.83 3.01
N GLY A 37 -0.37 -14.74 3.24
CA GLY A 37 -1.11 -15.44 2.19
C GLY A 37 -0.34 -16.47 1.37
N VAL A 38 0.91 -16.76 1.72
CA VAL A 38 1.85 -17.59 0.95
C VAL A 38 1.77 -19.04 1.32
N ASP A 39 0.66 -19.54 1.76
CA ASP A 39 0.52 -20.98 1.98
C ASP A 39 0.46 -21.70 0.62
N GLU A 40 1.62 -22.07 0.06
CA GLU A 40 1.69 -22.82 -1.20
C GLU A 40 0.93 -24.15 -1.12
N ALA A 41 0.70 -24.65 0.09
CA ALA A 41 -0.04 -25.86 0.36
C ALA A 41 -1.53 -25.60 0.63
N ALA A 42 -2.02 -24.36 0.58
CA ALA A 42 -3.41 -24.02 0.88
C ALA A 42 -4.41 -24.86 0.07
N TYR A 43 -4.14 -25.09 -1.20
CA TYR A 43 -5.00 -25.91 -2.06
C TYR A 43 -5.03 -27.38 -1.62
N VAL A 44 -3.93 -27.92 -1.09
CA VAL A 44 -3.85 -29.32 -0.58
C VAL A 44 -4.65 -29.41 0.72
N LYS A 45 -4.46 -28.46 1.64
CA LYS A 45 -5.23 -28.36 2.90
C LYS A 45 -6.73 -28.22 2.61
N ALA A 46 -7.12 -27.31 1.71
CA ALA A 46 -8.50 -27.10 1.32
C ALA A 46 -9.11 -28.35 0.68
N GLY A 47 -8.39 -29.04 -0.20
CA GLY A 47 -8.83 -30.29 -0.82
C GLY A 47 -9.10 -31.38 0.21
N PHE A 48 -8.20 -31.56 1.18
CA PHE A 48 -8.35 -32.50 2.29
C PHE A 48 -9.57 -32.16 3.17
N LEU A 49 -9.68 -30.93 3.63
CA LEU A 49 -10.79 -30.48 4.47
C LEU A 49 -12.14 -30.56 3.71
N SER A 50 -12.14 -30.23 2.41
CA SER A 50 -13.32 -30.36 1.55
C SER A 50 -13.80 -31.80 1.39
N ALA A 51 -12.88 -32.74 1.22
CA ALA A 51 -13.21 -34.15 1.14
C ALA A 51 -13.85 -34.66 2.45
N ILE A 52 -13.32 -34.24 3.61
CA ILE A 52 -13.92 -34.58 4.92
C ILE A 52 -15.30 -33.92 5.06
N ALA A 53 -15.42 -32.63 4.77
CA ALA A 53 -16.67 -31.89 4.90
C ALA A 53 -17.80 -32.50 4.04
N LYS A 54 -17.48 -32.95 2.83
CA LYS A 54 -18.41 -33.63 1.91
C LYS A 54 -18.66 -35.11 2.26
N GLY A 55 -17.91 -35.70 3.20
CA GLY A 55 -18.00 -37.10 3.55
C GLY A 55 -17.35 -38.04 2.53
N GLU A 56 -16.47 -37.54 1.69
CA GLU A 56 -15.69 -38.30 0.70
C GLU A 56 -14.44 -38.93 1.32
N SER A 57 -14.03 -38.45 2.50
CA SER A 57 -12.90 -38.96 3.27
C SER A 57 -13.18 -38.89 4.77
N GLU A 58 -12.61 -39.80 5.53
CA GLU A 58 -12.70 -39.83 6.99
C GLU A 58 -11.36 -39.47 7.62
N CYS A 59 -11.39 -38.73 8.74
CA CYS A 59 -10.23 -38.44 9.58
C CYS A 59 -10.62 -38.58 11.04
N LEU A 60 -9.81 -39.29 11.82
CA LEU A 60 -10.08 -39.49 13.25
C LEU A 60 -10.02 -38.20 14.07
N MET A 61 -9.23 -37.24 13.60
CA MET A 61 -8.95 -35.99 14.30
C MET A 61 -9.87 -34.82 13.88
N ILE A 62 -10.48 -34.90 12.72
CA ILE A 62 -11.27 -33.83 12.12
C ILE A 62 -12.59 -34.41 11.64
N ASP A 63 -13.69 -34.04 12.30
CA ASP A 63 -15.04 -34.36 11.84
C ASP A 63 -15.51 -33.39 10.75
N ARG A 64 -16.66 -33.66 10.16
CA ARG A 64 -17.23 -32.85 9.06
C ARG A 64 -17.49 -31.39 9.50
N ILE A 65 -17.95 -31.17 10.74
CA ILE A 65 -18.26 -29.84 11.26
C ILE A 65 -16.94 -29.06 11.49
N THR A 66 -15.95 -29.70 12.10
CA THR A 66 -14.63 -29.12 12.28
C THR A 66 -13.99 -28.78 10.93
N ALA A 67 -14.09 -29.66 9.95
CA ALA A 67 -13.59 -29.38 8.60
C ALA A 67 -14.26 -28.14 7.95
N ILE A 68 -15.56 -27.95 8.12
CA ILE A 68 -16.30 -26.76 7.66
C ILE A 68 -15.79 -25.50 8.39
N GLN A 69 -15.56 -25.57 9.70
CA GLN A 69 -15.05 -24.44 10.48
C GLN A 69 -13.63 -24.05 10.02
N LEU A 70 -12.75 -25.02 9.85
CA LEU A 70 -11.39 -24.79 9.35
C LEU A 70 -11.37 -24.23 7.93
N LEU A 71 -12.26 -24.71 7.05
CA LEU A 71 -12.48 -24.13 5.72
C LEU A 71 -12.92 -22.67 5.81
N GLY A 72 -13.84 -22.35 6.75
CA GLY A 72 -14.33 -20.99 6.95
C GLY A 72 -13.24 -20.00 7.35
N ASP A 73 -12.18 -20.47 7.97
CA ASP A 73 -11.04 -19.64 8.40
C ASP A 73 -9.93 -19.53 7.34
N MET A 74 -10.04 -20.23 6.20
CA MET A 74 -9.06 -20.15 5.12
C MET A 74 -9.20 -18.85 4.32
N HIS A 75 -8.07 -18.35 3.83
CA HIS A 75 -7.98 -17.23 2.90
C HIS A 75 -7.79 -17.73 1.45
N GLY A 76 -7.88 -16.80 0.49
CA GLY A 76 -7.58 -17.08 -0.90
C GLY A 76 -8.72 -17.73 -1.70
N GLY A 77 -9.92 -17.85 -1.13
CA GLY A 77 -11.10 -18.35 -1.84
C GLY A 77 -11.17 -19.86 -2.05
N TYR A 78 -10.21 -20.64 -1.57
CA TYR A 78 -10.15 -22.11 -1.72
C TYR A 78 -11.31 -22.86 -1.06
N ASN A 79 -11.98 -22.22 -0.11
CA ASN A 79 -13.04 -22.76 0.73
C ASN A 79 -14.45 -22.53 0.18
N ILE A 80 -14.64 -21.46 -0.62
CA ILE A 80 -15.97 -20.93 -0.96
C ILE A 80 -16.83 -21.94 -1.69
N GLY A 81 -16.31 -22.60 -2.72
CA GLY A 81 -17.06 -23.59 -3.50
C GLY A 81 -17.60 -24.74 -2.66
N THR A 82 -16.83 -25.23 -1.69
CA THR A 82 -17.27 -26.31 -0.78
C THR A 82 -18.34 -25.83 0.18
N LEU A 83 -18.19 -24.64 0.77
CA LEU A 83 -19.21 -24.06 1.68
C LEU A 83 -20.54 -23.83 0.95
N ILE A 84 -20.52 -23.35 -0.29
CA ILE A 84 -21.74 -23.17 -1.12
C ILE A 84 -22.38 -24.52 -1.45
N THR A 85 -21.57 -25.53 -1.79
CA THR A 85 -22.09 -26.87 -2.08
C THR A 85 -22.83 -27.47 -0.89
N LEU A 86 -22.38 -27.18 0.33
CA LEU A 86 -22.95 -27.73 1.57
C LEU A 86 -24.08 -26.86 2.16
N ILE A 87 -24.39 -25.71 1.59
CA ILE A 87 -25.33 -24.74 2.19
C ILE A 87 -26.74 -25.29 2.36
N ASP A 88 -27.17 -26.21 1.51
CA ASP A 88 -28.47 -26.86 1.55
C ASP A 88 -28.41 -28.31 2.08
N ASP A 89 -27.27 -28.74 2.66
CA ASP A 89 -27.18 -30.03 3.35
C ASP A 89 -28.03 -29.99 4.64
N ASP A 90 -28.85 -31.04 4.86
CA ASP A 90 -29.80 -31.10 5.98
C ASP A 90 -29.11 -31.01 7.37
N GLU A 91 -27.88 -31.53 7.49
CA GLU A 91 -27.14 -31.59 8.76
C GLU A 91 -26.08 -30.49 8.88
N LEU A 92 -25.47 -30.08 7.76
CA LEU A 92 -24.29 -29.23 7.73
C LEU A 92 -24.54 -27.82 7.19
N GLY A 93 -25.70 -27.58 6.58
CA GLY A 93 -26.00 -26.33 5.90
C GLY A 93 -25.93 -25.11 6.80
N GLU A 94 -26.35 -25.21 8.07
CA GLU A 94 -26.25 -24.11 9.04
C GLU A 94 -24.78 -23.78 9.38
N TYR A 95 -23.90 -24.81 9.48
CA TYR A 95 -22.47 -24.60 9.73
C TYR A 95 -21.79 -23.95 8.51
N ALA A 96 -22.09 -24.42 7.31
CA ALA A 96 -21.58 -23.82 6.07
C ALA A 96 -22.05 -22.36 5.92
N ALA A 97 -23.32 -22.08 6.15
CA ALA A 97 -23.86 -20.72 6.14
C ALA A 97 -23.18 -19.82 7.19
N SER A 98 -22.93 -20.34 8.40
CA SER A 98 -22.23 -19.60 9.44
C SER A 98 -20.82 -19.18 9.02
N GLN A 99 -20.10 -20.02 8.27
CA GLN A 99 -18.78 -19.66 7.75
C GLN A 99 -18.88 -18.62 6.60
N LEU A 100 -19.81 -18.77 5.68
CA LEU A 100 -20.03 -17.82 4.60
C LEU A 100 -20.42 -16.43 5.10
N LYS A 101 -21.21 -16.32 6.18
CA LYS A 101 -21.60 -15.03 6.78
C LYS A 101 -20.40 -14.17 7.20
N LYS A 102 -19.29 -14.75 7.62
CA LYS A 102 -18.07 -14.03 8.03
C LYS A 102 -17.04 -13.87 6.90
N THR A 103 -17.26 -14.49 5.73
CA THR A 103 -16.34 -14.46 4.59
C THR A 103 -16.65 -13.27 3.70
N LEU A 104 -15.63 -12.44 3.39
CA LEU A 104 -15.76 -11.22 2.58
C LEU A 104 -15.42 -11.44 1.11
N LEU A 105 -14.44 -12.31 0.82
CA LEU A 105 -13.92 -12.55 -0.53
C LEU A 105 -14.75 -13.62 -1.24
N VAL A 106 -15.94 -13.25 -1.66
CA VAL A 106 -16.86 -14.19 -2.35
C VAL A 106 -16.93 -13.96 -3.86
N PHE A 107 -16.47 -12.82 -4.38
CA PHE A 107 -16.41 -12.47 -5.81
C PHE A 107 -17.60 -13.03 -6.63
N ASP A 108 -17.31 -13.85 -7.67
CA ASP A 108 -18.34 -14.46 -8.53
C ASP A 108 -19.27 -15.40 -7.76
N ALA A 109 -18.79 -16.03 -6.71
CA ALA A 109 -19.59 -16.90 -5.83
C ALA A 109 -20.73 -16.14 -5.10
N PHE A 110 -20.71 -14.80 -5.07
CA PHE A 110 -21.86 -14.01 -4.62
C PHE A 110 -23.12 -14.33 -5.43
N HIS A 111 -23.00 -14.46 -6.76
CA HIS A 111 -24.11 -14.78 -7.64
C HIS A 111 -24.68 -16.17 -7.38
N ASP A 112 -23.83 -17.15 -7.03
CA ASP A 112 -24.25 -18.49 -6.67
C ASP A 112 -25.13 -18.47 -5.41
N VAL A 113 -24.77 -17.69 -4.39
CA VAL A 113 -25.57 -17.53 -3.17
C VAL A 113 -26.89 -16.83 -3.48
N VAL A 114 -26.90 -15.79 -4.32
CA VAL A 114 -28.13 -15.10 -4.75
C VAL A 114 -29.04 -16.07 -5.51
N GLU A 115 -28.50 -16.88 -6.40
CA GLU A 115 -29.25 -17.88 -7.15
C GLU A 115 -29.91 -18.93 -6.24
N LEU A 116 -29.14 -19.48 -5.27
CA LEU A 116 -29.66 -20.43 -4.29
C LEU A 116 -30.77 -19.81 -3.42
N ALA A 117 -30.57 -18.58 -2.97
CA ALA A 117 -31.55 -17.82 -2.20
C ALA A 117 -32.86 -17.64 -3.01
N SER A 118 -32.76 -17.33 -4.32
CA SER A 118 -33.91 -17.16 -5.23
C SER A 118 -34.66 -18.47 -5.48
N LYS A 119 -33.96 -19.60 -5.37
CA LYS A 119 -34.54 -20.96 -5.48
C LYS A 119 -35.19 -21.46 -4.18
N GLY A 120 -35.11 -20.66 -3.10
CA GLY A 120 -35.76 -20.93 -1.82
C GLY A 120 -34.88 -21.56 -0.75
N SER A 121 -33.55 -21.55 -0.92
CA SER A 121 -32.60 -21.94 0.13
C SER A 121 -32.69 -20.96 1.32
N ASN A 122 -33.16 -21.44 2.48
CA ASN A 122 -33.24 -20.64 3.69
C ASN A 122 -31.85 -20.22 4.21
N ASN A 123 -30.87 -21.11 4.09
CA ASN A 123 -29.50 -20.85 4.51
C ASN A 123 -28.84 -19.79 3.61
N ALA A 124 -29.00 -19.87 2.29
CA ALA A 124 -28.51 -18.87 1.36
C ALA A 124 -29.18 -17.50 1.58
N GLN A 125 -30.50 -17.46 1.83
CA GLN A 125 -31.20 -16.23 2.21
C GLN A 125 -30.66 -15.64 3.50
N SER A 126 -30.38 -16.48 4.51
CA SER A 126 -29.79 -16.06 5.79
C SER A 126 -28.37 -15.50 5.61
N VAL A 127 -27.56 -16.06 4.71
CA VAL A 127 -26.23 -15.55 4.37
C VAL A 127 -26.35 -14.18 3.68
N LEU A 128 -27.20 -14.08 2.67
CA LEU A 128 -27.43 -12.84 1.93
C LEU A 128 -27.94 -11.73 2.85
N GLN A 129 -28.88 -12.04 3.76
CA GLN A 129 -29.37 -11.08 4.75
C GLN A 129 -28.25 -10.64 5.72
N SER A 130 -27.42 -11.58 6.21
CA SER A 130 -26.28 -11.27 7.09
C SER A 130 -25.27 -10.32 6.43
N TRP A 131 -24.99 -10.51 5.14
CA TRP A 131 -24.14 -9.59 4.39
C TRP A 131 -24.80 -8.22 4.20
N ALA A 132 -26.13 -8.18 3.89
CA ALA A 132 -26.90 -6.95 3.75
C ALA A 132 -26.96 -6.15 5.06
N ASP A 133 -27.03 -6.82 6.20
CA ASP A 133 -27.03 -6.21 7.54
C ASP A 133 -25.63 -5.83 8.03
N GLY A 134 -24.58 -6.16 7.29
CA GLY A 134 -23.20 -5.87 7.67
C GLY A 134 -22.76 -6.58 8.95
N GLU A 135 -23.25 -7.81 9.21
CA GLU A 135 -22.91 -8.56 10.44
C GLU A 135 -21.41 -8.85 10.55
N TRP A 136 -20.71 -9.03 9.41
CA TRP A 136 -19.27 -9.20 9.35
C TRP A 136 -18.50 -8.04 10.03
N PHE A 137 -19.11 -6.86 10.06
CA PHE A 137 -18.58 -5.65 10.66
C PHE A 137 -19.14 -5.40 12.06
N THR A 138 -20.48 -5.49 12.23
CA THR A 138 -21.14 -5.17 13.51
C THR A 138 -20.82 -6.15 14.62
N LYS A 139 -20.47 -7.40 14.30
CA LYS A 139 -20.03 -8.42 15.28
C LYS A 139 -18.61 -8.20 15.78
N ARG A 140 -17.80 -7.34 15.14
CA ARG A 140 -16.48 -6.95 15.63
C ARG A 140 -16.62 -5.86 16.69
N ALA A 141 -15.72 -5.88 17.67
CA ALA A 141 -15.65 -4.85 18.69
C ALA A 141 -15.39 -3.47 18.06
N THR A 142 -16.05 -2.45 18.60
CA THR A 142 -15.74 -1.06 18.25
C THR A 142 -14.38 -0.66 18.82
N VAL A 143 -13.75 0.34 18.25
CA VAL A 143 -12.58 0.98 18.88
C VAL A 143 -13.00 1.44 20.29
N PRO A 144 -12.25 1.11 21.36
CA PRO A 144 -12.57 1.54 22.71
C PRO A 144 -12.60 3.07 22.85
N GLU A 145 -13.48 3.60 23.69
CA GLU A 145 -13.53 5.04 24.00
C GLU A 145 -12.24 5.52 24.69
N SER A 146 -11.53 4.62 25.35
CA SER A 146 -10.27 4.88 26.06
C SER A 146 -9.32 3.70 25.89
N LEU A 147 -8.08 4.00 25.47
CA LEU A 147 -6.98 3.06 25.28
C LEU A 147 -5.85 3.42 26.24
N LYS A 148 -5.59 2.58 27.24
CA LYS A 148 -4.46 2.76 28.15
C LYS A 148 -3.23 2.05 27.60
N MET A 149 -2.15 2.79 27.37
CA MET A 149 -0.96 2.31 26.68
C MET A 149 0.32 2.80 27.34
N VAL A 150 1.44 2.16 27.02
CA VAL A 150 2.78 2.64 27.36
C VAL A 150 3.48 3.14 26.10
N VAL A 151 4.24 4.21 26.20
CA VAL A 151 4.90 4.89 25.07
C VAL A 151 6.25 4.25 24.77
N PHE A 152 6.47 3.87 23.50
CA PHE A 152 7.78 3.67 22.92
C PHE A 152 8.12 4.88 22.05
N LYS A 153 9.00 5.77 22.53
CA LYS A 153 9.29 7.07 21.91
C LYS A 153 10.55 7.01 21.06
N VAL A 154 10.45 7.55 19.84
CA VAL A 154 11.59 7.77 18.94
C VAL A 154 11.71 9.26 18.63
N THR A 155 12.83 9.88 18.96
CA THR A 155 13.10 11.29 18.72
C THR A 155 13.59 11.53 17.30
N GLY A 156 13.29 12.69 16.74
CA GLY A 156 13.70 13.11 15.42
C GLY A 156 12.96 12.40 14.28
N GLU A 157 13.57 12.38 13.11
CA GLU A 157 12.98 11.72 11.94
C GLU A 157 13.28 10.23 11.97
N THR A 158 12.24 9.43 11.84
CA THR A 158 12.32 7.98 11.65
C THR A 158 11.97 7.67 10.21
N ASN A 159 12.95 7.32 9.42
CA ASN A 159 12.72 6.87 8.05
C ASN A 159 12.46 5.35 8.00
N THR A 160 12.00 4.89 6.85
CA THR A 160 11.68 3.46 6.67
C THR A 160 12.93 2.56 6.67
N ASP A 161 14.14 3.10 6.47
CA ASP A 161 15.38 2.34 6.60
C ASP A 161 15.79 2.13 8.07
N ASP A 162 15.37 3.01 8.99
CA ASP A 162 15.50 2.77 10.43
C ASP A 162 14.63 1.57 10.86
N LEU A 163 13.46 1.43 10.26
CA LEU A 163 12.45 0.41 10.59
C LEU A 163 12.62 -0.89 9.80
N SER A 164 13.17 -0.81 8.59
CA SER A 164 13.37 -1.90 7.62
C SER A 164 14.62 -1.65 6.79
N PRO A 165 15.82 -1.87 7.37
CA PRO A 165 17.09 -1.53 6.73
C PRO A 165 17.27 -2.21 5.36
N ALA A 166 17.72 -1.44 4.36
CA ALA A 166 17.93 -1.94 3.00
C ALA A 166 18.91 -3.14 2.92
N PRO A 167 20.00 -3.21 3.70
CA PRO A 167 20.87 -4.39 3.71
C PRO A 167 20.19 -5.68 4.15
N ASP A 168 19.07 -5.58 4.88
CA ASP A 168 18.30 -6.72 5.39
C ASP A 168 17.04 -7.00 4.54
N ALA A 169 16.90 -6.37 3.38
CA ALA A 169 15.73 -6.50 2.50
C ALA A 169 15.40 -7.97 2.14
N TRP A 170 16.39 -8.83 2.10
CA TRP A 170 16.25 -10.26 1.84
C TRP A 170 15.39 -11.00 2.89
N SER A 171 15.32 -10.49 4.11
CA SER A 171 14.55 -11.11 5.21
C SER A 171 13.11 -10.59 5.29
N ARG A 172 12.70 -9.61 4.47
CA ARG A 172 11.37 -8.98 4.50
C ARG A 172 10.19 -9.96 4.43
N PRO A 173 10.25 -11.07 3.67
CA PRO A 173 9.19 -12.08 3.68
C PRO A 173 9.03 -12.78 5.02
N ASP A 174 10.07 -12.88 5.84
CA ASP A 174 10.04 -13.41 7.19
C ASP A 174 9.94 -12.25 8.19
N ILE A 175 8.72 -11.85 8.54
CA ILE A 175 8.46 -10.68 9.39
C ILE A 175 9.18 -10.77 10.73
N PRO A 176 9.12 -11.88 11.51
CA PRO A 176 9.86 -12.01 12.76
C PRO A 176 11.36 -11.80 12.61
N LEU A 177 11.95 -12.42 11.59
CA LEU A 177 13.38 -12.30 11.32
C LEU A 177 13.76 -10.87 10.90
N HIS A 178 12.97 -10.26 10.01
CA HIS A 178 13.24 -8.92 9.53
C HIS A 178 13.11 -7.85 10.63
N ALA A 179 12.13 -8.00 11.51
CA ALA A 179 11.91 -7.09 12.63
C ALA A 179 13.10 -7.02 13.60
N LEU A 180 13.93 -8.06 13.69
CA LEU A 180 15.15 -8.01 14.51
C LEU A 180 16.11 -6.88 14.11
N ALA A 181 16.06 -6.44 12.84
CA ALA A 181 16.93 -5.38 12.34
C ALA A 181 16.35 -3.96 12.57
N MET A 182 15.12 -3.83 13.06
CA MET A 182 14.50 -2.52 13.33
C MET A 182 15.34 -1.73 14.35
N PHE A 183 15.78 -0.50 13.98
CA PHE A 183 16.68 0.33 14.79
C PHE A 183 18.00 -0.33 15.17
N LYS A 184 18.58 -1.16 14.31
CA LYS A 184 19.90 -1.76 14.55
C LYS A 184 21.06 -0.76 14.54
N MET A 185 20.85 0.46 14.04
CA MET A 185 21.78 1.57 14.12
C MET A 185 21.42 2.43 15.33
N ALA A 186 22.43 2.73 16.18
CA ALA A 186 22.23 3.55 17.37
C ALA A 186 21.76 4.97 17.01
N ARG A 187 20.84 5.48 17.80
CA ARG A 187 20.35 6.86 17.71
C ARG A 187 19.93 7.35 19.09
N GLU A 188 19.67 8.64 19.22
CA GLU A 188 19.31 9.25 20.50
C GLU A 188 18.12 8.53 21.18
N GLY A 189 18.34 8.03 22.39
CA GLY A 189 17.32 7.34 23.19
C GLY A 189 17.00 5.90 22.73
N ILE A 190 17.64 5.40 21.67
CA ILE A 190 17.47 4.04 21.17
C ILE A 190 18.83 3.34 21.12
N GLU A 191 18.98 2.31 21.94
CA GLU A 191 20.20 1.54 22.04
C GLU A 191 20.00 0.11 21.53
N PRO A 192 20.54 -0.23 20.34
CA PRO A 192 20.44 -1.57 19.80
C PRO A 192 21.19 -2.57 20.68
N ASN A 193 20.66 -3.79 20.81
CA ASN A 193 21.34 -4.87 21.56
C ASN A 193 22.66 -5.24 20.91
N GLU A 194 22.71 -5.28 19.57
CA GLU A 194 23.94 -5.53 18.80
C GLU A 194 23.99 -4.55 17.62
N PRO A 195 24.75 -3.43 17.76
CA PRO A 195 24.81 -2.38 16.74
C PRO A 195 25.15 -2.93 15.35
N GLY A 196 24.35 -2.54 14.34
CA GLY A 196 24.49 -3.01 12.97
C GLY A 196 23.92 -4.41 12.69
N VAL A 197 23.49 -5.15 13.70
CA VAL A 197 22.95 -6.51 13.58
C VAL A 197 21.51 -6.60 14.10
N THR A 198 21.29 -6.32 15.39
CA THR A 198 19.95 -6.37 16.02
C THR A 198 19.60 -5.04 16.66
N GLY A 199 18.28 -4.74 16.66
CA GLY A 199 17.72 -3.53 17.25
C GLY A 199 17.63 -3.55 18.78
N PRO A 200 16.85 -2.63 19.39
CA PRO A 200 16.77 -2.40 20.84
C PRO A 200 15.81 -3.40 21.51
N LEU A 201 16.03 -4.69 21.36
CA LEU A 201 15.13 -5.75 21.84
C LEU A 201 14.89 -5.69 23.35
N GLU A 202 15.95 -5.50 24.14
CA GLU A 202 15.85 -5.38 25.60
C GLU A 202 15.05 -4.14 26.03
N GLN A 203 15.22 -3.02 25.32
CA GLN A 203 14.47 -1.80 25.56
C GLN A 203 12.98 -1.96 25.23
N ILE A 204 12.67 -2.65 24.12
CA ILE A 204 11.30 -2.99 23.75
C ILE A 204 10.65 -3.89 24.82
N GLU A 205 11.34 -4.94 25.26
CA GLU A 205 10.85 -5.82 26.31
C GLU A 205 10.68 -5.11 27.65
N ALA A 206 11.58 -4.17 27.99
CA ALA A 206 11.44 -3.36 29.20
C ALA A 206 10.17 -2.49 29.20
N VAL A 207 9.82 -1.90 28.04
CA VAL A 207 8.56 -1.15 27.89
C VAL A 207 7.34 -2.07 28.00
N LYS A 208 7.39 -3.25 27.40
CA LYS A 208 6.33 -4.26 27.46
C LYS A 208 6.14 -4.87 28.86
N ALA A 209 7.15 -4.83 29.70
CA ALA A 209 7.08 -5.35 31.08
C ALA A 209 5.98 -4.69 31.94
N SER A 210 5.45 -3.54 31.51
CA SER A 210 4.27 -2.92 32.13
C SER A 210 2.99 -3.76 32.00
N GLY A 211 2.95 -4.72 31.08
CA GLY A 211 1.76 -5.51 30.73
C GLY A 211 0.69 -4.73 29.95
N LEU A 212 0.94 -3.47 29.61
CA LEU A 212 0.06 -2.65 28.78
C LEU A 212 0.45 -2.76 27.29
N PRO A 213 -0.50 -2.59 26.36
CA PRO A 213 -0.18 -2.39 24.96
C PRO A 213 0.76 -1.21 24.76
N VAL A 214 1.61 -1.27 23.74
CA VAL A 214 2.63 -0.25 23.46
C VAL A 214 2.19 0.62 22.31
N ALA A 215 2.21 1.95 22.49
CA ALA A 215 2.05 2.92 21.41
C ALA A 215 3.41 3.28 20.83
N PHE A 216 3.59 3.14 19.53
CA PHE A 216 4.75 3.66 18.81
C PHE A 216 4.58 5.17 18.61
N VAL A 217 5.54 5.96 19.09
CA VAL A 217 5.47 7.44 19.09
C VAL A 217 6.72 8.02 18.47
N GLY A 218 6.60 8.89 17.46
CA GLY A 218 7.73 9.53 16.82
C GLY A 218 7.48 10.99 16.44
N ASP A 219 8.54 11.79 16.32
CA ASP A 219 8.40 13.20 15.92
C ASP A 219 8.02 13.32 14.44
N VAL A 220 8.76 12.63 13.55
CA VAL A 220 8.44 12.46 12.13
C VAL A 220 8.61 10.98 11.80
N VAL A 221 7.56 10.33 11.30
CA VAL A 221 7.53 8.87 11.15
C VAL A 221 7.29 8.46 9.70
N GLY A 222 8.08 7.47 9.24
CA GLY A 222 7.79 6.70 8.02
C GLY A 222 8.17 7.37 6.71
N THR A 223 9.11 8.32 6.73
CA THR A 223 9.72 8.86 5.50
C THR A 223 10.54 7.77 4.79
N GLY A 224 10.75 7.89 3.47
CA GLY A 224 11.47 6.89 2.68
C GLY A 224 10.56 5.87 1.97
N SER A 225 11.11 4.76 1.48
CA SER A 225 10.45 3.89 0.50
C SER A 225 10.01 2.50 1.00
N SER A 226 10.64 1.91 2.00
CA SER A 226 10.40 0.52 2.46
C SER A 226 9.19 0.34 3.40
N ARG A 227 8.04 0.90 3.08
CA ARG A 227 6.93 1.17 4.00
C ARG A 227 6.20 -0.08 4.53
N LYS A 228 5.89 -1.04 3.67
CA LYS A 228 5.17 -2.27 4.11
C LYS A 228 6.01 -3.06 5.10
N SER A 229 7.29 -3.29 4.80
CA SER A 229 8.19 -4.00 5.71
C SER A 229 8.48 -3.18 6.97
N ALA A 230 8.57 -1.84 6.87
CA ALA A 230 8.67 -0.96 8.02
C ALA A 230 7.44 -1.05 8.93
N THR A 231 6.24 -1.01 8.35
CA THR A 231 4.98 -1.24 9.09
C THR A 231 4.97 -2.61 9.75
N ASN A 232 5.32 -3.67 9.03
CA ASN A 232 5.39 -5.02 9.57
C ASN A 232 6.36 -5.11 10.76
N SER A 233 7.54 -4.45 10.69
CA SER A 233 8.50 -4.43 11.79
C SER A 233 7.95 -3.72 13.03
N VAL A 234 7.28 -2.57 12.86
CA VAL A 234 6.62 -1.85 13.96
C VAL A 234 5.52 -2.71 14.58
N LEU A 235 4.64 -3.28 13.75
CA LEU A 235 3.52 -4.09 14.24
C LEU A 235 3.96 -5.42 14.83
N TRP A 236 5.09 -5.98 14.40
CA TRP A 236 5.66 -7.16 15.05
C TRP A 236 5.90 -6.95 16.55
N TYR A 237 6.35 -5.77 16.92
CA TYR A 237 6.59 -5.45 18.33
C TYR A 237 5.38 -4.84 19.04
N PHE A 238 4.56 -4.06 18.34
CA PHE A 238 3.55 -3.18 18.94
C PHE A 238 2.11 -3.45 18.47
N GLY A 239 1.91 -4.38 17.53
CA GLY A 239 0.61 -4.83 17.08
C GLY A 239 0.07 -6.01 17.88
N GLU A 240 -1.09 -6.50 17.46
CA GLU A 240 -1.81 -7.63 18.02
C GLU A 240 -1.63 -8.89 17.19
N ASP A 241 -1.68 -10.06 17.83
CA ASP A 241 -1.58 -11.35 17.14
C ASP A 241 -2.78 -11.57 16.21
N THR A 242 -2.50 -12.01 15.00
CA THR A 242 -3.55 -12.38 14.04
C THR A 242 -3.89 -13.86 14.22
N PRO A 243 -5.15 -14.22 14.51
CA PRO A 243 -5.54 -15.61 14.75
C PRO A 243 -5.14 -16.55 13.60
N GLY A 244 -4.49 -17.64 13.94
CA GLY A 244 -4.00 -18.65 12.99
C GLY A 244 -2.79 -18.22 12.15
N ILE A 245 -2.19 -17.05 12.42
CA ILE A 245 -1.04 -16.51 11.68
C ILE A 245 0.07 -16.12 12.67
N PRO A 246 0.96 -17.04 13.05
CA PRO A 246 1.89 -16.85 14.16
C PRO A 246 3.02 -15.85 13.91
N ASN A 247 3.31 -15.54 12.65
CA ASN A 247 4.44 -14.71 12.25
C ASN A 247 4.02 -13.37 11.61
N LYS A 248 2.77 -12.92 11.83
CA LYS A 248 2.25 -11.60 11.43
C LYS A 248 1.39 -11.00 12.54
N ARG A 249 1.50 -9.70 12.73
CA ARG A 249 0.65 -8.91 13.62
C ARG A 249 -0.02 -7.77 12.86
N ALA A 250 -1.14 -7.32 13.37
CA ALA A 250 -1.96 -6.25 12.79
C ALA A 250 -2.45 -5.33 13.91
N GLY A 251 -3.18 -4.27 13.59
CA GLY A 251 -3.70 -3.34 14.60
C GLY A 251 -2.62 -2.47 15.25
N GLY A 252 -2.72 -2.26 16.56
CA GLY A 252 -1.78 -1.41 17.31
C GLY A 252 -2.03 0.09 17.13
N VAL A 253 -1.16 0.91 17.75
CA VAL A 253 -1.26 2.37 17.71
C VAL A 253 0.06 3.01 17.31
N CYS A 254 -0.01 3.94 16.34
CA CYS A 254 1.09 4.75 15.88
C CYS A 254 0.76 6.24 15.96
N ILE A 255 1.55 7.02 16.71
CA ILE A 255 1.36 8.45 16.90
C ILE A 255 2.59 9.17 16.34
N GLY A 256 2.37 10.09 15.40
CA GLY A 256 3.45 10.92 14.87
C GLY A 256 3.19 12.40 15.12
N GLY A 257 4.25 13.18 15.40
CA GLY A 257 4.16 14.63 15.22
C GLY A 257 3.84 14.95 13.75
N LYS A 258 4.45 14.18 12.86
CA LYS A 258 4.09 14.02 11.45
C LYS A 258 4.24 12.56 11.04
N VAL A 259 3.36 12.08 10.16
CA VAL A 259 3.44 10.74 9.58
C VAL A 259 3.45 10.86 8.06
N ALA A 260 4.47 10.26 7.42
CA ALA A 260 4.57 10.27 5.97
C ALA A 260 3.33 9.59 5.34
N PRO A 261 2.72 10.19 4.30
CA PRO A 261 1.40 9.78 3.82
C PRO A 261 1.29 8.30 3.45
N ILE A 262 2.30 7.76 2.76
CA ILE A 262 2.27 6.36 2.33
C ILE A 262 2.50 5.39 3.51
N PHE A 263 3.29 5.78 4.50
CA PHE A 263 3.43 5.00 5.73
C PHE A 263 2.12 5.02 6.53
N TYR A 264 1.47 6.17 6.62
CA TYR A 264 0.14 6.34 7.21
C TYR A 264 -0.86 5.36 6.58
N ASN A 265 -1.00 5.41 5.26
CA ASN A 265 -1.89 4.53 4.51
C ASN A 265 -1.57 3.03 4.71
N THR A 266 -0.30 2.67 4.83
CA THR A 266 0.10 1.27 5.07
C THR A 266 -0.26 0.81 6.49
N MET A 267 -0.24 1.71 7.47
CA MET A 267 -0.74 1.45 8.82
C MET A 267 -2.26 1.25 8.82
N GLU A 268 -3.01 2.08 8.08
CA GLU A 268 -4.47 1.90 7.87
C GLU A 268 -4.79 0.54 7.24
N ASP A 269 -4.03 0.14 6.21
CA ASP A 269 -4.18 -1.17 5.56
C ASP A 269 -4.00 -2.34 6.55
N ALA A 270 -3.15 -2.16 7.56
CA ALA A 270 -2.90 -3.13 8.61
C ALA A 270 -3.88 -3.01 9.80
N GLY A 271 -4.86 -2.13 9.74
CA GLY A 271 -5.86 -1.91 10.80
C GLY A 271 -5.31 -1.22 12.05
N ALA A 272 -4.19 -0.52 11.94
CA ALA A 272 -3.61 0.24 13.05
C ALA A 272 -4.35 1.59 13.24
N LEU A 273 -4.50 2.01 14.49
CA LEU A 273 -4.94 3.36 14.83
C LEU A 273 -3.74 4.31 14.67
N VAL A 274 -3.65 4.96 13.51
CA VAL A 274 -2.58 5.90 13.18
C VAL A 274 -3.10 7.32 13.12
N PHE A 275 -2.43 8.27 13.80
CA PHE A 275 -2.81 9.68 13.79
C PHE A 275 -1.65 10.61 14.08
N GLU A 276 -1.82 11.89 13.73
CA GLU A 276 -0.87 12.96 14.01
C GLU A 276 -1.31 13.73 15.26
N ALA A 277 -0.36 13.99 16.15
CA ALA A 277 -0.57 14.77 17.38
C ALA A 277 0.74 15.47 17.81
N PRO A 278 0.72 16.59 18.54
CA PRO A 278 1.90 17.09 19.24
C PRO A 278 2.45 16.03 20.19
N VAL A 279 3.70 15.59 19.98
CA VAL A 279 4.32 14.49 20.74
C VAL A 279 5.46 14.92 21.68
N ASP A 280 5.72 16.22 21.79
CA ASP A 280 6.81 16.80 22.59
C ASP A 280 6.71 16.43 24.09
N ARG A 281 5.51 16.24 24.62
CA ARG A 281 5.24 15.91 26.02
C ARG A 281 5.19 14.41 26.29
N LEU A 282 5.32 13.56 25.27
CA LEU A 282 5.33 12.11 25.39
C LEU A 282 6.76 11.60 25.49
N GLN A 283 7.07 10.83 26.52
CA GLN A 283 8.41 10.30 26.78
C GLN A 283 8.40 8.76 26.77
N MET A 284 9.58 8.17 26.53
CA MET A 284 9.78 6.71 26.62
C MET A 284 9.30 6.18 27.97
N GLY A 285 8.41 5.18 27.94
CA GLY A 285 7.89 4.54 29.15
C GLY A 285 6.71 5.25 29.84
N ASP A 286 6.27 6.40 29.34
CA ASP A 286 5.08 7.06 29.87
C ASP A 286 3.85 6.17 29.70
N ILE A 287 3.02 6.15 30.75
CA ILE A 287 1.69 5.54 30.67
C ILE A 287 0.70 6.64 30.28
N ILE A 288 0.04 6.44 29.16
CA ILE A 288 -0.92 7.38 28.58
C ILE A 288 -2.30 6.74 28.41
N GLU A 289 -3.31 7.57 28.32
CA GLU A 289 -4.67 7.21 27.94
C GLU A 289 -5.06 7.97 26.68
N ILE A 290 -5.38 7.25 25.61
CA ILE A 290 -5.81 7.80 24.33
C ILE A 290 -7.32 7.72 24.27
N GLN A 291 -7.98 8.83 23.97
CA GLN A 291 -9.42 8.96 23.77
C GLN A 291 -9.70 9.27 22.29
N PRO A 292 -9.85 8.24 21.42
CA PRO A 292 -9.89 8.42 19.96
C PRO A 292 -11.06 9.26 19.48
N TYR A 293 -12.22 9.16 20.13
CA TYR A 293 -13.43 9.90 19.77
C TYR A 293 -13.43 11.36 20.23
N GLU A 294 -12.63 11.66 21.29
CA GLU A 294 -12.51 13.01 21.84
C GLU A 294 -11.24 13.73 21.35
N GLY A 295 -10.35 13.02 20.62
CA GLY A 295 -9.12 13.57 20.10
C GLY A 295 -8.13 14.02 21.18
N ARG A 296 -8.01 13.28 22.30
CA ARG A 296 -7.15 13.64 23.44
C ARG A 296 -6.22 12.51 23.86
N ILE A 297 -5.04 12.89 24.29
CA ILE A 297 -4.07 12.02 24.98
C ILE A 297 -3.88 12.56 26.39
N LEU A 298 -4.17 11.74 27.39
CA LEU A 298 -4.06 12.07 28.80
C LEU A 298 -2.85 11.37 29.44
N SER A 299 -2.30 11.97 30.47
CA SER A 299 -1.33 11.33 31.36
C SER A 299 -2.04 10.33 32.30
N ALA A 300 -1.26 9.50 32.99
CA ALA A 300 -1.78 8.62 34.03
C ALA A 300 -2.53 9.35 35.18
N SER A 301 -2.29 10.66 35.35
CA SER A 301 -3.00 11.52 36.32
C SER A 301 -4.24 12.20 35.74
N GLY A 302 -4.56 12.00 34.47
CA GLY A 302 -5.69 12.62 33.78
C GLY A 302 -5.41 14.02 33.21
N GLU A 303 -4.17 14.48 33.20
CA GLU A 303 -3.79 15.75 32.57
C GLU A 303 -3.72 15.58 31.05
N THR A 304 -4.29 16.50 30.28
CA THR A 304 -4.18 16.50 28.83
C THR A 304 -2.74 16.80 28.39
N LEU A 305 -2.09 15.79 27.78
CA LEU A 305 -0.75 15.90 27.24
C LEU A 305 -0.75 16.43 25.80
N SER A 306 -1.77 16.04 25.02
CA SER A 306 -1.88 16.40 23.62
C SER A 306 -3.34 16.34 23.16
N GLU A 307 -3.68 17.11 22.15
CA GLU A 307 -4.95 17.07 21.44
C GLU A 307 -4.67 16.75 19.97
N PHE A 308 -5.59 16.03 19.33
CA PHE A 308 -5.48 15.64 17.94
C PHE A 308 -6.84 15.56 17.25
N GLU A 309 -6.83 15.60 15.95
CA GLU A 309 -7.97 15.35 15.09
C GLU A 309 -7.62 14.21 14.14
N LEU A 310 -8.51 13.24 13.98
CA LEU A 310 -8.32 12.18 12.99
C LEU A 310 -8.47 12.78 11.60
N ARG A 311 -7.63 12.35 10.64
CA ARG A 311 -7.76 12.79 9.24
C ARG A 311 -9.14 12.48 8.67
N SER A 312 -9.73 11.37 9.12
CA SER A 312 -11.10 10.97 8.83
C SER A 312 -11.59 10.05 9.94
N GLU A 313 -12.85 10.18 10.32
CA GLU A 313 -13.49 9.22 11.25
C GLU A 313 -13.65 7.82 10.64
N VAL A 314 -13.52 7.66 9.33
CA VAL A 314 -13.51 6.36 8.65
C VAL A 314 -12.40 5.46 9.16
N LEU A 315 -11.28 6.02 9.64
CA LEU A 315 -10.20 5.27 10.30
C LEU A 315 -10.72 4.38 11.44
N LEU A 316 -11.71 4.82 12.21
CA LEU A 316 -12.31 4.00 13.28
C LEU A 316 -13.02 2.76 12.74
N ASP A 317 -13.63 2.88 11.55
CA ASP A 317 -14.24 1.74 10.86
C ASP A 317 -13.18 0.82 10.25
N GLU A 318 -12.08 1.37 9.74
CA GLU A 318 -10.94 0.60 9.22
C GLU A 318 -10.30 -0.24 10.32
N VAL A 319 -10.03 0.35 11.47
CA VAL A 319 -9.53 -0.36 12.67
C VAL A 319 -10.50 -1.48 13.06
N ARG A 320 -11.80 -1.18 13.13
CA ARG A 320 -12.84 -2.17 13.45
C ARG A 320 -12.92 -3.30 12.42
N ALA A 321 -12.78 -2.99 11.13
CA ALA A 321 -12.78 -3.98 10.05
C ALA A 321 -11.52 -4.85 10.01
N GLY A 322 -10.45 -4.46 10.71
CA GLY A 322 -9.15 -5.10 10.69
C GLY A 322 -8.30 -4.69 9.48
N GLY A 323 -8.55 -3.48 8.96
CA GLY A 323 -7.81 -2.84 7.89
C GLY A 323 -8.71 -2.24 6.81
N ARG A 324 -8.16 -1.24 6.11
CA ARG A 324 -8.87 -0.49 5.07
C ARG A 324 -9.37 -1.39 3.93
N ILE A 325 -8.56 -2.34 3.46
CA ILE A 325 -8.94 -3.25 2.37
C ILE A 325 -10.15 -4.10 2.77
N ASN A 326 -10.17 -4.63 3.99
CA ASN A 326 -11.30 -5.38 4.52
C ASN A 326 -12.57 -4.53 4.58
N LEU A 327 -12.45 -3.27 5.00
CA LEU A 327 -13.58 -2.34 5.04
C LEU A 327 -14.16 -2.09 3.64
N ILE A 328 -13.30 -1.82 2.65
CA ILE A 328 -13.72 -1.55 1.27
C ILE A 328 -14.44 -2.77 0.66
N ILE A 329 -13.84 -3.95 0.78
CA ILE A 329 -14.42 -5.20 0.27
C ILE A 329 -15.75 -5.49 0.97
N GLY A 330 -15.78 -5.38 2.30
CA GLY A 330 -16.98 -5.65 3.08
C GLY A 330 -18.12 -4.66 2.78
N ARG A 331 -17.82 -3.36 2.65
CA ARG A 331 -18.82 -2.36 2.22
C ARG A 331 -19.41 -2.70 0.85
N GLY A 332 -18.53 -3.09 -0.10
CA GLY A 332 -18.95 -3.51 -1.43
C GLY A 332 -19.86 -4.76 -1.40
N LEU A 333 -19.50 -5.74 -0.57
CA LEU A 333 -20.34 -6.95 -0.38
C LEU A 333 -21.71 -6.59 0.24
N THR A 334 -21.73 -5.74 1.27
CA THR A 334 -22.97 -5.26 1.90
C THR A 334 -23.83 -4.50 0.91
N ALA A 335 -23.27 -3.62 0.09
CA ALA A 335 -24.00 -2.89 -0.93
C ALA A 335 -24.66 -3.82 -1.97
N LYS A 336 -23.88 -4.78 -2.52
CA LYS A 336 -24.38 -5.79 -3.45
C LYS A 336 -25.50 -6.66 -2.85
N ALA A 337 -25.35 -7.07 -1.59
CA ALA A 337 -26.36 -7.87 -0.91
C ALA A 337 -27.67 -7.09 -0.70
N ARG A 338 -27.57 -5.81 -0.33
CA ARG A 338 -28.74 -4.93 -0.19
C ARG A 338 -29.43 -4.68 -1.53
N GLU A 339 -28.69 -4.46 -2.60
CA GLU A 339 -29.21 -4.33 -3.97
C GLU A 339 -29.96 -5.61 -4.38
N ALA A 340 -29.36 -6.79 -4.17
CA ALA A 340 -29.99 -8.08 -4.49
C ALA A 340 -31.28 -8.33 -3.70
N LEU A 341 -31.42 -7.79 -2.50
CA LEU A 341 -32.61 -7.85 -1.65
C LEU A 341 -33.59 -6.69 -1.87
N GLY A 342 -33.26 -5.71 -2.73
CA GLY A 342 -34.08 -4.52 -2.96
C GLY A 342 -34.17 -3.59 -1.75
N LEU A 343 -33.12 -3.54 -0.91
CA LEU A 343 -33.01 -2.68 0.25
C LEU A 343 -32.31 -1.36 -0.10
N GLU A 344 -32.61 -0.31 0.65
CA GLU A 344 -31.91 0.98 0.53
C GLU A 344 -30.43 0.84 0.91
N GLU A 345 -29.60 1.81 0.51
CA GLU A 345 -28.18 1.88 0.87
C GLU A 345 -27.97 1.81 2.39
N SER A 346 -26.85 1.24 2.79
CA SER A 346 -26.52 1.09 4.21
C SER A 346 -26.00 2.42 4.79
N THR A 347 -26.48 2.78 5.97
CA THR A 347 -25.97 3.90 6.78
C THR A 347 -25.05 3.44 7.92
N LEU A 348 -24.62 2.17 7.87
CA LEU A 348 -23.84 1.53 8.93
C LEU A 348 -22.41 2.06 9.02
N PHE A 349 -21.82 2.40 7.88
CA PHE A 349 -20.42 2.79 7.79
C PHE A 349 -20.27 4.31 7.81
N ARG A 350 -19.21 4.77 8.46
CA ARG A 350 -18.81 6.17 8.39
C ARG A 350 -18.44 6.54 6.95
N THR A 351 -18.75 7.74 6.57
CA THR A 351 -18.35 8.34 5.30
C THR A 351 -17.42 9.52 5.57
N PRO A 352 -16.41 9.75 4.71
CA PRO A 352 -15.60 10.96 4.81
C PRO A 352 -16.48 12.21 4.75
N ASP A 353 -16.05 13.25 5.43
CA ASP A 353 -16.67 14.56 5.28
C ASP A 353 -16.61 14.98 3.81
N GLN A 354 -17.72 15.50 3.29
CA GLN A 354 -17.74 16.01 1.93
C GLN A 354 -17.10 17.41 1.93
N PRO A 355 -16.19 17.68 0.98
CA PRO A 355 -15.58 18.99 0.86
C PRO A 355 -16.65 20.05 0.55
N GLU A 356 -16.37 21.31 0.92
CA GLU A 356 -17.24 22.43 0.56
C GLU A 356 -17.42 22.48 -0.96
N ALA A 357 -18.65 22.78 -1.39
CA ALA A 357 -18.94 22.96 -2.79
C ALA A 357 -18.17 24.19 -3.32
N SER A 358 -17.52 24.07 -4.46
CA SER A 358 -16.78 25.13 -5.12
C SER A 358 -17.25 25.28 -6.56
N ASP A 359 -17.48 26.52 -6.99
CA ASP A 359 -17.78 26.89 -8.38
C ASP A 359 -16.49 27.07 -9.22
N LYS A 360 -15.32 26.91 -8.61
CA LYS A 360 -14.02 26.99 -9.30
C LYS A 360 -13.78 25.80 -10.23
N GLY A 361 -12.99 26.03 -11.23
CA GLY A 361 -12.51 24.98 -12.12
C GLY A 361 -11.65 23.93 -11.41
N PHE A 362 -11.25 22.91 -12.14
CA PHE A 362 -10.45 21.80 -11.64
C PHE A 362 -8.98 21.93 -12.03
N THR A 363 -8.08 21.52 -11.15
CA THR A 363 -6.66 21.36 -11.48
C THR A 363 -6.45 20.20 -12.45
N LEU A 364 -5.27 20.10 -13.06
CA LEU A 364 -4.96 19.01 -13.98
C LEU A 364 -5.08 17.62 -13.29
N ALA A 365 -4.55 17.48 -12.09
CA ALA A 365 -4.65 16.25 -11.32
C ALA A 365 -6.10 15.87 -10.98
N GLN A 366 -6.93 16.86 -10.59
CA GLN A 366 -8.34 16.63 -10.31
C GLN A 366 -9.11 16.14 -11.53
N LYS A 367 -8.79 16.65 -12.72
CA LYS A 367 -9.38 16.19 -14.00
C LYS A 367 -8.90 14.78 -14.38
N MET A 368 -7.62 14.48 -14.23
CA MET A 368 -7.09 13.12 -14.51
C MET A 368 -7.78 12.08 -13.63
N VAL A 369 -7.85 12.34 -12.33
CA VAL A 369 -8.55 11.45 -11.38
C VAL A 369 -10.04 11.39 -11.67
N GLY A 370 -10.67 12.54 -11.98
CA GLY A 370 -12.07 12.60 -12.38
C GLY A 370 -12.37 11.73 -13.58
N ARG A 371 -11.59 11.85 -14.66
CA ARG A 371 -11.72 10.98 -15.84
C ARG A 371 -11.58 9.50 -15.52
N ALA A 372 -10.63 9.15 -14.65
CA ALA A 372 -10.45 7.77 -14.20
C ALA A 372 -11.63 7.25 -13.36
N CYS A 373 -12.43 8.15 -12.79
CA CYS A 373 -13.67 7.86 -12.07
C CYS A 373 -14.94 8.01 -12.95
N GLY A 374 -14.80 8.41 -14.23
CA GLY A 374 -15.93 8.63 -15.15
C GLY A 374 -16.68 9.97 -14.92
N VAL A 375 -16.05 10.95 -14.27
CA VAL A 375 -16.59 12.29 -14.02
C VAL A 375 -15.61 13.37 -14.50
N GLU A 376 -16.03 14.64 -14.54
CA GLU A 376 -15.22 15.76 -15.03
C GLU A 376 -14.00 16.03 -14.15
N GLY A 377 -14.16 15.99 -12.84
CA GLY A 377 -13.10 16.22 -11.87
C GLY A 377 -13.51 15.81 -10.46
N ILE A 378 -12.53 15.59 -9.60
CA ILE A 378 -12.73 15.22 -8.19
C ILE A 378 -12.12 16.31 -7.30
N ARG A 379 -12.89 16.82 -6.35
CA ARG A 379 -12.43 17.84 -5.39
C ARG A 379 -11.50 17.22 -4.32
N PRO A 380 -10.55 18.00 -3.78
CA PRO A 380 -9.74 17.54 -2.65
C PRO A 380 -10.60 17.10 -1.46
N GLY A 381 -10.19 16.05 -0.76
CA GLY A 381 -10.94 15.47 0.36
C GLY A 381 -12.08 14.54 -0.04
N THR A 382 -12.41 14.42 -1.33
CA THR A 382 -13.43 13.48 -1.80
C THR A 382 -12.84 12.08 -1.93
N TYR A 383 -13.48 11.10 -1.30
CA TYR A 383 -13.19 9.68 -1.56
C TYR A 383 -13.58 9.30 -2.98
N CYS A 384 -12.72 8.59 -3.67
CA CYS A 384 -12.96 8.09 -5.02
C CYS A 384 -12.18 6.79 -5.30
N GLU A 385 -12.57 6.09 -6.34
CA GLU A 385 -11.93 4.84 -6.79
C GLU A 385 -11.53 4.96 -8.27
N PRO A 386 -10.46 5.71 -8.58
CA PRO A 386 -10.00 5.88 -9.95
C PRO A 386 -9.52 4.55 -10.55
N ARG A 387 -9.82 4.36 -11.83
CA ARG A 387 -9.32 3.24 -12.61
C ARG A 387 -7.81 3.35 -12.78
N MET A 388 -7.11 2.24 -12.50
CA MET A 388 -5.66 2.13 -12.63
C MET A 388 -5.26 1.64 -14.02
N ALA A 389 -4.72 2.54 -14.83
CA ALA A 389 -4.23 2.20 -16.16
C ALA A 389 -2.88 1.46 -16.12
N THR A 390 -2.05 1.73 -15.12
CA THR A 390 -0.71 1.15 -14.98
C THR A 390 -0.40 0.87 -13.51
N VAL A 391 0.01 -0.37 -13.23
CA VAL A 391 0.38 -0.83 -11.88
C VAL A 391 1.80 -1.38 -11.92
N GLY A 392 2.68 -0.87 -11.03
CA GLY A 392 4.08 -1.28 -10.93
C GLY A 392 4.36 -2.09 -9.68
N SER A 393 5.11 -3.18 -9.83
CA SER A 393 5.66 -3.99 -8.74
C SER A 393 7.14 -4.25 -8.96
N GLN A 394 7.96 -4.22 -7.93
CA GLN A 394 9.38 -4.48 -8.02
C GLN A 394 9.81 -5.59 -7.04
N ASP A 395 11.00 -6.14 -7.22
CA ASP A 395 11.46 -7.35 -6.56
C ASP A 395 11.53 -7.29 -5.03
N THR A 396 11.73 -6.13 -4.41
CA THR A 396 11.73 -6.01 -2.94
C THR A 396 10.34 -5.90 -2.32
N THR A 397 9.30 -5.64 -3.12
CA THR A 397 7.89 -5.62 -2.71
C THR A 397 7.05 -6.67 -3.41
N GLY A 398 7.53 -7.21 -4.53
CA GLY A 398 6.84 -8.20 -5.36
C GLY A 398 6.40 -9.47 -4.64
N PRO A 399 7.23 -10.09 -3.80
CA PRO A 399 6.80 -11.21 -2.96
C PRO A 399 5.61 -10.86 -2.07
N MET A 400 5.63 -9.70 -1.39
CA MET A 400 4.51 -9.24 -0.56
C MET A 400 3.27 -8.93 -1.41
N THR A 401 3.44 -8.37 -2.60
CA THR A 401 2.34 -8.12 -3.54
C THR A 401 1.73 -9.43 -4.04
N ARG A 402 2.55 -10.44 -4.35
CA ARG A 402 2.10 -11.80 -4.68
C ARG A 402 1.24 -12.38 -3.56
N ASP A 403 1.72 -12.27 -2.33
CA ASP A 403 1.05 -12.80 -1.16
C ASP A 403 -0.34 -12.15 -0.96
N GLU A 404 -0.41 -10.84 -1.07
CA GLU A 404 -1.67 -10.09 -1.01
C GLU A 404 -2.61 -10.44 -2.18
N LEU A 405 -2.08 -10.68 -3.38
CA LEU A 405 -2.85 -11.14 -4.54
C LEU A 405 -3.44 -12.54 -4.32
N GLN A 406 -2.70 -13.42 -3.66
CA GLN A 406 -3.18 -14.74 -3.27
C GLN A 406 -4.27 -14.63 -2.19
N ASP A 407 -4.07 -13.78 -1.18
CA ASP A 407 -5.08 -13.50 -0.16
C ASP A 407 -6.37 -12.92 -0.77
N LEU A 408 -6.25 -12.09 -1.82
CA LEU A 408 -7.37 -11.56 -2.59
C LEU A 408 -7.98 -12.57 -3.59
N ALA A 409 -7.50 -13.81 -3.64
CA ALA A 409 -7.93 -14.83 -4.62
C ALA A 409 -7.85 -14.34 -6.09
N CYS A 410 -6.86 -13.52 -6.42
CA CYS A 410 -6.68 -12.95 -7.75
C CYS A 410 -6.23 -14.00 -8.75
N LEU A 411 -7.08 -14.33 -9.72
CA LEU A 411 -6.79 -15.26 -10.81
C LEU A 411 -6.37 -14.55 -12.11
N GLY A 412 -6.60 -13.25 -12.21
CA GLY A 412 -6.25 -12.43 -13.36
C GLY A 412 -6.29 -10.94 -13.02
N PHE A 413 -5.44 -10.14 -13.65
CA PHE A 413 -5.40 -8.70 -13.43
C PHE A 413 -6.54 -7.98 -14.16
N SER A 414 -7.23 -7.10 -13.44
CA SER A 414 -8.24 -6.20 -13.99
C SER A 414 -7.65 -4.82 -14.35
N ALA A 415 -6.49 -4.46 -13.79
CA ALA A 415 -5.75 -3.28 -14.25
C ALA A 415 -5.30 -3.44 -15.71
N ASP A 416 -5.29 -2.35 -16.46
CA ASP A 416 -4.98 -2.40 -17.90
C ASP A 416 -3.58 -2.93 -18.18
N LEU A 417 -2.60 -2.61 -17.32
CA LEU A 417 -1.24 -3.15 -17.37
C LEU A 417 -0.66 -3.26 -15.96
N THR A 418 -0.23 -4.46 -15.59
CA THR A 418 0.55 -4.72 -14.37
C THR A 418 1.94 -5.20 -14.76
N MET A 419 2.99 -4.55 -14.25
CA MET A 419 4.38 -4.86 -14.55
C MET A 419 5.18 -5.18 -13.31
N GLN A 420 5.96 -6.27 -13.36
CA GLN A 420 6.94 -6.67 -12.36
C GLN A 420 8.36 -6.45 -12.86
N SER A 421 9.26 -5.99 -11.99
CA SER A 421 10.68 -5.86 -12.29
C SER A 421 11.58 -6.49 -11.23
N PHE A 422 12.88 -6.60 -11.54
CA PHE A 422 13.92 -7.16 -10.67
C PHE A 422 15.13 -6.24 -10.59
N CYS A 423 14.90 -4.94 -10.38
CA CYS A 423 15.95 -3.93 -10.44
C CYS A 423 16.80 -3.81 -9.16
N HIS A 424 16.28 -4.20 -7.98
CA HIS A 424 16.99 -4.03 -6.71
C HIS A 424 17.89 -5.22 -6.36
N THR A 425 17.54 -6.41 -6.83
CA THR A 425 18.25 -7.65 -6.48
C THR A 425 19.11 -8.22 -7.61
N ALA A 426 19.15 -7.56 -8.77
CA ALA A 426 19.82 -8.07 -9.96
C ALA A 426 21.36 -8.17 -9.81
N ALA A 427 21.99 -7.18 -9.16
CA ALA A 427 23.45 -7.08 -9.12
C ALA A 427 24.11 -8.06 -8.13
N TYR A 428 23.49 -8.23 -6.96
CA TYR A 428 24.04 -9.07 -5.87
C TYR A 428 22.93 -9.90 -5.21
N PRO A 429 22.28 -10.83 -5.95
CA PRO A 429 21.15 -11.58 -5.44
C PRO A 429 21.59 -12.57 -4.35
N LYS A 430 20.79 -12.64 -3.29
CA LYS A 430 20.85 -13.71 -2.28
C LYS A 430 20.04 -14.93 -2.75
N PRO A 431 20.17 -16.12 -2.12
CA PRO A 431 19.40 -17.29 -2.53
C PRO A 431 17.88 -17.06 -2.62
N VAL A 432 17.30 -16.33 -1.68
CA VAL A 432 15.87 -15.97 -1.69
C VAL A 432 15.51 -15.04 -2.86
N ASP A 433 16.41 -14.16 -3.25
CA ASP A 433 16.19 -13.27 -4.40
C ASP A 433 16.19 -14.08 -5.70
N ILE A 434 17.09 -15.06 -5.81
CA ILE A 434 17.15 -15.98 -6.97
C ILE A 434 15.86 -16.79 -7.08
N GLU A 435 15.34 -17.31 -5.97
CA GLU A 435 14.05 -18.00 -5.93
C GLU A 435 12.90 -17.09 -6.37
N THR A 436 12.86 -15.85 -5.87
CA THR A 436 11.90 -14.84 -6.29
C THR A 436 12.02 -14.53 -7.79
N GLN A 437 13.22 -14.37 -8.32
CA GLN A 437 13.49 -14.13 -9.73
C GLN A 437 13.03 -15.28 -10.64
N HIS A 438 12.96 -16.50 -10.13
CA HIS A 438 12.47 -17.66 -10.86
C HIS A 438 10.95 -17.89 -10.74
N THR A 439 10.35 -17.57 -9.61
CA THR A 439 8.94 -17.91 -9.33
C THR A 439 7.96 -16.78 -9.60
N LEU A 440 8.36 -15.53 -9.33
CA LEU A 440 7.47 -14.38 -9.47
C LEU A 440 7.09 -14.03 -10.93
N PRO A 441 7.98 -14.19 -11.95
CA PRO A 441 7.59 -13.94 -13.34
C PRO A 441 6.40 -14.78 -13.80
N ASP A 442 6.42 -16.07 -13.56
CA ASP A 442 5.34 -16.98 -13.96
C ASP A 442 4.02 -16.61 -13.25
N PHE A 443 4.10 -16.26 -11.97
CA PHE A 443 2.93 -15.80 -11.21
C PHE A 443 2.29 -14.55 -11.83
N ILE A 444 3.08 -13.58 -12.26
CA ILE A 444 2.60 -12.34 -12.87
C ILE A 444 2.09 -12.59 -14.29
N MET A 445 2.86 -13.30 -15.12
CA MET A 445 2.52 -13.53 -16.53
C MET A 445 1.27 -14.39 -16.70
N THR A 446 1.09 -15.41 -15.87
CA THR A 446 -0.12 -16.27 -15.90
C THR A 446 -1.40 -15.53 -15.54
N ARG A 447 -1.30 -14.35 -14.90
CA ARG A 447 -2.41 -13.45 -14.59
C ARG A 447 -2.60 -12.30 -15.57
N GLY A 448 -1.93 -12.36 -16.73
CA GLY A 448 -2.03 -11.35 -17.79
C GLY A 448 -1.11 -10.15 -17.60
N GLY A 449 -0.13 -10.24 -16.70
CA GLY A 449 0.86 -9.19 -16.46
C GLY A 449 2.09 -9.29 -17.34
N VAL A 450 2.99 -8.33 -17.15
CA VAL A 450 4.29 -8.21 -17.82
C VAL A 450 5.38 -8.37 -16.76
N SER A 451 6.39 -9.18 -17.03
CA SER A 451 7.54 -9.34 -16.16
C SER A 451 8.83 -9.04 -16.88
N LEU A 452 9.60 -8.11 -16.33
CA LEU A 452 10.98 -7.86 -16.73
C LEU A 452 11.89 -9.00 -16.22
N ARG A 453 13.09 -9.06 -16.75
CA ARG A 453 14.13 -10.01 -16.35
C ARG A 453 15.14 -9.33 -15.43
N PRO A 454 15.82 -10.06 -14.53
CA PRO A 454 16.94 -9.50 -13.78
C PRO A 454 17.98 -8.87 -14.69
N GLY A 455 18.33 -7.61 -14.47
CA GLY A 455 19.29 -6.87 -15.27
C GLY A 455 18.71 -6.05 -16.44
N ASP A 456 17.41 -6.12 -16.71
CA ASP A 456 16.78 -5.29 -17.76
C ASP A 456 16.76 -3.80 -17.42
N GLY A 457 16.90 -3.46 -16.13
CA GLY A 457 16.96 -2.09 -15.66
C GLY A 457 15.90 -1.76 -14.62
N ILE A 458 15.73 -0.46 -14.39
CA ILE A 458 14.95 0.10 -13.32
C ILE A 458 13.47 0.13 -13.70
N ILE A 459 12.59 -0.33 -12.79
CA ILE A 459 11.13 -0.34 -12.99
C ILE A 459 10.60 1.02 -13.44
N HIS A 460 11.08 2.11 -12.85
CA HIS A 460 10.59 3.46 -13.14
C HIS A 460 10.77 3.85 -14.60
N SER A 461 11.95 3.57 -15.18
CA SER A 461 12.21 3.83 -16.58
C SER A 461 11.31 2.99 -17.51
N TRP A 462 11.08 1.72 -17.18
CA TRP A 462 10.20 0.84 -17.94
C TRP A 462 8.73 1.22 -17.83
N LEU A 463 8.23 1.52 -16.61
CA LEU A 463 6.84 1.95 -16.42
C LEU A 463 6.54 3.22 -17.21
N ASN A 464 7.47 4.19 -17.21
CA ASN A 464 7.29 5.41 -17.98
C ASN A 464 7.13 5.14 -19.48
N ARG A 465 7.77 4.08 -20.02
CA ARG A 465 7.57 3.62 -21.40
C ARG A 465 6.19 3.02 -21.66
N MET A 466 5.47 2.64 -20.62
CA MET A 466 4.17 1.98 -20.72
C MET A 466 3.00 2.96 -20.54
N LEU A 467 3.25 4.24 -20.24
CA LEU A 467 2.21 5.20 -19.90
C LEU A 467 1.36 5.62 -21.12
N LEU A 468 0.10 5.85 -20.82
CA LEU A 468 -0.81 6.62 -21.67
C LEU A 468 -0.96 8.02 -21.07
N PRO A 469 -1.03 9.07 -21.90
CA PRO A 469 -1.22 10.45 -21.41
C PRO A 469 -2.48 10.60 -20.57
N ASP A 470 -2.38 11.44 -19.53
CA ASP A 470 -3.49 11.79 -18.63
C ASP A 470 -4.17 10.60 -17.97
N THR A 471 -3.47 9.49 -17.74
CA THR A 471 -4.01 8.32 -17.03
C THR A 471 -3.50 8.25 -15.60
N VAL A 472 -4.23 7.49 -14.77
CA VAL A 472 -3.91 7.28 -13.36
C VAL A 472 -3.28 5.90 -13.17
N GLY A 473 -2.31 5.81 -12.27
CA GLY A 473 -1.70 4.53 -11.90
C GLY A 473 -1.15 4.51 -10.48
N THR A 474 -0.52 3.39 -10.14
CA THR A 474 0.09 3.15 -8.83
C THR A 474 1.30 2.22 -8.92
N GLY A 475 2.01 2.06 -7.83
CA GLY A 475 3.07 1.08 -7.70
C GLY A 475 3.63 1.00 -6.29
N GLY A 476 4.34 -0.09 -6.02
CA GLY A 476 4.88 -0.43 -4.70
C GLY A 476 6.14 0.34 -4.28
N ASP A 477 6.61 1.27 -5.12
CA ASP A 477 7.77 2.10 -4.85
C ASP A 477 7.38 3.58 -4.81
N SER A 478 7.99 4.38 -3.92
CA SER A 478 7.72 5.83 -3.81
C SER A 478 8.06 6.60 -5.08
N HIS A 479 9.02 6.09 -5.84
CA HIS A 479 9.47 6.67 -7.10
C HIS A 479 8.66 6.19 -8.31
N THR A 480 7.55 5.49 -8.08
CA THR A 480 6.54 5.27 -9.13
C THR A 480 5.86 6.60 -9.43
N ARG A 481 6.44 7.36 -10.37
CA ARG A 481 5.99 8.71 -10.77
C ARG A 481 5.76 8.77 -12.27
N PHE A 482 4.61 9.29 -12.67
CA PHE A 482 4.15 9.30 -14.05
C PHE A 482 4.03 10.72 -14.59
N PRO A 483 5.08 11.26 -15.24
CA PRO A 483 5.11 12.67 -15.66
C PRO A 483 4.02 13.05 -16.66
N ILE A 484 3.64 12.14 -17.58
CA ILE A 484 2.60 12.39 -18.60
C ILE A 484 1.20 11.92 -18.17
N GLY A 485 1.07 11.38 -16.98
CA GLY A 485 -0.14 11.00 -16.29
C GLY A 485 -0.01 11.40 -14.83
N ILE A 486 -0.60 10.62 -13.95
CA ILE A 486 -0.42 10.76 -12.51
C ILE A 486 -0.37 9.39 -11.83
N SER A 487 0.43 9.23 -10.80
CA SER A 487 0.47 8.02 -9.99
C SER A 487 0.42 8.34 -8.51
N PHE A 488 -0.19 7.44 -7.77
CA PHE A 488 -0.27 7.48 -6.31
C PHE A 488 0.40 6.22 -5.76
N PRO A 489 1.71 6.27 -5.44
CA PRO A 489 2.41 5.13 -4.86
C PRO A 489 1.75 4.65 -3.57
N ALA A 490 1.69 3.33 -3.40
CA ALA A 490 0.97 2.71 -2.29
C ALA A 490 1.74 1.52 -1.70
N GLY A 491 1.29 1.02 -0.55
CA GLY A 491 1.76 -0.24 0.01
C GLY A 491 1.36 -1.43 -0.84
N SER A 492 2.02 -2.59 -0.65
CA SER A 492 1.77 -3.80 -1.44
C SER A 492 0.31 -4.26 -1.43
N GLY A 493 -0.42 -4.05 -0.33
CA GLY A 493 -1.84 -4.39 -0.23
C GLY A 493 -2.71 -3.61 -1.22
N LEU A 494 -2.56 -2.28 -1.27
CA LEU A 494 -3.29 -1.45 -2.24
C LEU A 494 -2.82 -1.67 -3.67
N VAL A 495 -1.52 -1.93 -3.88
CA VAL A 495 -1.00 -2.28 -5.22
C VAL A 495 -1.60 -3.59 -5.70
N ALA A 496 -1.69 -4.61 -4.83
CA ALA A 496 -2.35 -5.87 -5.13
C ALA A 496 -3.84 -5.68 -5.41
N PHE A 497 -4.52 -4.88 -4.58
CA PHE A 497 -5.93 -4.53 -4.78
C PHE A 497 -6.15 -3.84 -6.14
N ALA A 498 -5.30 -2.86 -6.48
CA ALA A 498 -5.35 -2.17 -7.75
C ALA A 498 -5.11 -3.10 -8.95
N ALA A 499 -4.15 -4.00 -8.86
CA ALA A 499 -3.89 -5.00 -9.90
C ALA A 499 -5.09 -5.95 -10.08
N ALA A 500 -5.64 -6.45 -8.97
CA ALA A 500 -6.74 -7.42 -8.97
C ALA A 500 -8.07 -6.82 -9.43
N THR A 501 -8.41 -5.62 -8.98
CA THR A 501 -9.74 -4.99 -9.20
C THR A 501 -9.75 -3.96 -10.32
N GLY A 502 -8.59 -3.44 -10.71
CA GLY A 502 -8.46 -2.37 -11.71
C GLY A 502 -8.74 -0.96 -11.18
N VAL A 503 -9.03 -0.81 -9.88
CA VAL A 503 -9.27 0.47 -9.21
C VAL A 503 -8.49 0.57 -7.92
N MET A 504 -8.23 1.79 -7.44
CA MET A 504 -7.58 2.00 -6.15
C MET A 504 -8.32 3.07 -5.35
N PRO A 505 -8.70 2.80 -4.09
CA PRO A 505 -9.31 3.81 -3.23
C PRO A 505 -8.34 4.95 -2.95
N LEU A 506 -8.84 6.17 -3.01
CA LEU A 506 -8.08 7.40 -2.86
C LEU A 506 -8.96 8.49 -2.27
N ASP A 507 -8.47 9.19 -1.26
CA ASP A 507 -8.98 10.52 -0.91
C ASP A 507 -8.22 11.54 -1.75
N MET A 508 -8.92 12.26 -2.62
CA MET A 508 -8.30 13.19 -3.56
C MET A 508 -7.45 14.23 -2.82
N PRO A 509 -6.12 14.30 -3.05
CA PRO A 509 -5.28 15.30 -2.40
C PRO A 509 -5.48 16.69 -3.01
N GLU A 510 -5.12 17.74 -2.24
CA GLU A 510 -4.88 19.06 -2.80
C GLU A 510 -3.68 19.05 -3.75
N SER A 511 -3.59 20.07 -4.62
CA SER A 511 -2.45 20.28 -5.51
C SER A 511 -1.63 21.50 -5.13
N VAL A 512 -0.32 21.40 -5.33
CA VAL A 512 0.62 22.52 -5.34
C VAL A 512 1.10 22.73 -6.77
N LEU A 513 0.99 23.94 -7.28
CA LEU A 513 1.46 24.29 -8.62
C LEU A 513 2.87 24.87 -8.54
N VAL A 514 3.79 24.32 -9.33
CA VAL A 514 5.09 24.92 -9.63
C VAL A 514 5.08 25.37 -11.09
N ARG A 515 5.20 26.68 -11.29
CA ARG A 515 5.20 27.28 -12.62
C ARG A 515 6.56 27.83 -12.96
N PHE A 516 7.18 27.23 -13.98
CA PHE A 516 8.42 27.74 -14.56
C PHE A 516 8.13 28.77 -15.65
N SER A 517 9.01 29.76 -15.75
CA SER A 517 9.00 30.77 -16.83
C SER A 517 10.42 31.09 -17.26
N GLY A 518 10.58 31.80 -18.38
CA GLY A 518 11.90 32.17 -18.89
C GLY A 518 12.64 31.03 -19.58
N ASN A 519 13.95 31.14 -19.65
CA ASN A 519 14.83 30.17 -20.33
C ASN A 519 15.97 29.71 -19.43
N MET A 520 16.35 28.45 -19.53
CA MET A 520 17.52 27.91 -18.85
C MET A 520 18.77 28.69 -19.22
N GLN A 521 19.56 29.09 -18.22
CA GLN A 521 20.77 29.83 -18.41
C GLN A 521 21.97 28.90 -18.70
N PRO A 522 23.01 29.36 -19.38
CA PRO A 522 24.22 28.56 -19.60
C PRO A 522 24.82 28.06 -18.29
N GLY A 523 25.12 26.75 -18.23
CA GLY A 523 25.66 26.10 -17.03
C GLY A 523 24.63 25.60 -16.02
N VAL A 524 23.34 25.90 -16.24
CA VAL A 524 22.21 25.32 -15.49
C VAL A 524 21.78 24.02 -16.14
N THR A 525 21.52 23.00 -15.36
CA THR A 525 21.14 21.67 -15.80
C THR A 525 19.73 21.32 -15.32
N LEU A 526 19.20 20.20 -15.79
CA LEU A 526 17.92 19.68 -15.32
C LEU A 526 17.91 19.43 -13.81
N ARG A 527 19.04 19.00 -13.24
CA ARG A 527 19.18 18.78 -11.80
C ARG A 527 18.97 20.09 -10.99
N ASP A 528 19.38 21.21 -11.53
CA ASP A 528 19.16 22.51 -10.88
C ASP A 528 17.68 22.88 -10.87
N LEU A 529 16.90 22.49 -11.89
CA LEU A 529 15.44 22.65 -11.88
C LEU A 529 14.79 21.80 -10.79
N VAL A 530 15.25 20.56 -10.64
CA VAL A 530 14.80 19.68 -9.54
C VAL A 530 15.02 20.32 -8.18
N HIS A 531 16.21 20.91 -7.95
CA HIS A 531 16.59 21.54 -6.69
C HIS A 531 15.98 22.95 -6.52
N ALA A 532 15.62 23.63 -7.61
CA ALA A 532 14.93 24.92 -7.54
C ALA A 532 13.58 24.81 -6.82
N ILE A 533 12.87 23.71 -6.98
CA ILE A 533 11.55 23.51 -6.36
C ILE A 533 11.63 23.67 -4.83
N PRO A 534 12.45 22.88 -4.09
CA PRO A 534 12.58 23.08 -2.65
C PRO A 534 13.24 24.42 -2.29
N TYR A 535 14.20 24.89 -3.09
CA TYR A 535 14.86 26.16 -2.83
C TYR A 535 13.85 27.34 -2.80
N TYR A 536 13.02 27.46 -3.82
CA TYR A 536 12.01 28.51 -3.89
C TYR A 536 10.89 28.31 -2.84
N ALA A 537 10.53 27.07 -2.52
CA ALA A 537 9.60 26.77 -1.44
C ALA A 537 10.14 27.23 -0.07
N ILE A 538 11.45 27.07 0.20
CA ILE A 538 12.11 27.59 1.41
C ILE A 538 12.04 29.11 1.42
N GLN A 539 12.38 29.78 0.32
CA GLN A 539 12.33 31.24 0.22
C GLN A 539 10.92 31.79 0.44
N ALA A 540 9.89 31.06 0.01
CA ALA A 540 8.50 31.40 0.23
C ALA A 540 7.97 31.04 1.65
N GLY A 541 8.77 30.43 2.50
CA GLY A 541 8.36 29.98 3.85
C GLY A 541 7.37 28.82 3.85
N LEU A 542 7.29 28.09 2.74
CA LEU A 542 6.41 26.92 2.52
C LEU A 542 7.09 25.59 2.88
N LEU A 543 8.42 25.58 2.97
CA LEU A 543 9.23 24.44 3.35
C LEU A 543 10.26 24.90 4.41
N THR A 544 10.50 24.09 5.44
CA THR A 544 11.55 24.35 6.44
C THR A 544 12.56 23.21 6.43
N VAL A 545 13.85 23.55 6.62
CA VAL A 545 14.94 22.58 6.78
C VAL A 545 14.89 21.95 8.17
N GLU A 546 14.55 22.75 9.20
CA GLU A 546 14.42 22.26 10.57
C GLU A 546 13.39 21.17 10.69
N LYS A 547 13.73 20.07 11.39
CA LYS A 547 12.85 18.90 11.56
C LYS A 547 11.78 19.14 12.63
N LYS A 548 12.08 19.94 13.66
CA LYS A 548 11.10 20.30 14.69
C LYS A 548 10.12 21.34 14.15
N GLY A 549 8.83 21.05 14.21
CA GLY A 549 7.79 21.92 13.65
C GLY A 549 7.87 22.07 12.12
N LYS A 550 8.36 21.04 11.44
CA LYS A 550 8.59 21.03 9.99
C LYS A 550 7.35 21.46 9.22
N LYS A 551 7.53 22.46 8.35
CA LYS A 551 6.58 22.78 7.29
C LYS A 551 7.03 22.08 6.01
N ASN A 552 6.11 21.45 5.33
CA ASN A 552 6.32 20.89 3.99
C ASN A 552 5.03 20.98 3.20
N ILE A 553 4.94 21.99 2.34
CA ILE A 553 3.75 22.22 1.52
C ILE A 553 3.45 21.06 0.56
N PHE A 554 4.46 20.28 0.18
CA PHE A 554 4.32 19.17 -0.77
C PHE A 554 3.76 17.90 -0.10
N SER A 555 3.95 17.76 1.22
CA SER A 555 3.61 16.53 1.94
C SER A 555 2.12 16.20 1.80
N GLY A 556 1.83 15.01 1.24
CA GLY A 556 0.46 14.53 1.01
C GLY A 556 -0.31 15.25 -0.10
N ARG A 557 0.33 16.14 -0.87
CA ARG A 557 -0.28 16.88 -1.98
C ARG A 557 0.26 16.41 -3.32
N VAL A 558 -0.49 16.65 -4.37
CA VAL A 558 -0.03 16.46 -5.75
C VAL A 558 0.83 17.64 -6.16
N LEU A 559 2.00 17.36 -6.73
CA LEU A 559 2.85 18.35 -7.37
C LEU A 559 2.50 18.45 -8.86
N GLU A 560 1.95 19.59 -9.29
CA GLU A 560 1.69 19.91 -10.68
C GLU A 560 2.76 20.86 -11.20
N ILE A 561 3.42 20.53 -12.32
CA ILE A 561 4.51 21.33 -12.89
C ILE A 561 4.11 21.79 -14.30
N GLU A 562 4.29 23.07 -14.60
CA GLU A 562 4.07 23.65 -15.93
C GLU A 562 5.15 24.66 -16.33
N GLY A 563 5.16 25.06 -17.60
CA GLY A 563 6.13 26.00 -18.17
C GLY A 563 7.42 25.34 -18.69
N LEU A 564 7.41 24.01 -18.85
CA LEU A 564 8.56 23.21 -19.30
C LEU A 564 8.18 22.32 -20.50
N GLU A 565 7.30 22.78 -21.39
CA GLU A 565 6.74 22.01 -22.50
C GLU A 565 7.79 21.49 -23.49
N SER A 566 9.01 22.06 -23.49
CA SER A 566 10.12 21.66 -24.36
C SER A 566 10.95 20.49 -23.83
N LEU A 567 10.75 20.06 -22.58
CA LEU A 567 11.45 18.90 -22.03
C LEU A 567 11.03 17.63 -22.75
N THR A 568 11.97 16.68 -22.87
CA THR A 568 11.61 15.30 -23.24
C THR A 568 10.86 14.62 -22.10
N VAL A 569 10.15 13.52 -22.37
CA VAL A 569 9.46 12.76 -21.31
C VAL A 569 10.45 12.19 -20.32
N GLU A 570 11.64 11.77 -20.75
CA GLU A 570 12.70 11.28 -19.88
C GLU A 570 13.24 12.38 -18.93
N GLN A 571 13.36 13.62 -19.42
CA GLN A 571 13.75 14.76 -18.59
C GLN A 571 12.63 15.12 -17.59
N ALA A 572 11.38 15.10 -18.03
CA ALA A 572 10.24 15.31 -17.14
C ALA A 572 10.14 14.23 -16.07
N PHE A 573 10.54 13.00 -16.41
CA PHE A 573 10.60 11.92 -15.42
C PHE A 573 11.54 12.26 -14.25
N GLU A 574 12.72 12.82 -14.46
CA GLU A 574 13.61 13.24 -13.37
C GLU A 574 12.93 14.23 -12.38
N LEU A 575 12.18 15.19 -12.92
CA LEU A 575 11.43 16.14 -12.08
C LEU A 575 10.31 15.46 -11.31
N SER A 576 9.57 14.56 -11.96
CA SER A 576 8.46 13.85 -11.29
C SER A 576 8.97 12.86 -10.25
N ASP A 577 10.08 12.17 -10.56
CA ASP A 577 10.72 11.20 -9.67
C ASP A 577 11.15 11.85 -8.36
N ALA A 578 11.82 12.99 -8.42
CA ALA A 578 12.27 13.74 -7.26
C ALA A 578 11.13 14.22 -6.33
N SER A 579 9.88 14.23 -6.79
CA SER A 579 8.72 14.56 -5.94
C SER A 579 8.53 13.56 -4.79
N ALA A 580 9.07 12.34 -4.94
CA ALA A 580 9.06 11.32 -3.89
C ALA A 580 9.81 11.80 -2.64
N GLU A 581 10.94 12.48 -2.81
CA GLU A 581 11.77 13.01 -1.73
C GLU A 581 11.12 14.19 -0.99
N ARG A 582 10.08 14.79 -1.59
CA ARG A 582 9.25 15.85 -0.98
C ARG A 582 8.03 15.29 -0.24
N SER A 583 7.89 13.98 -0.14
CA SER A 583 6.69 13.32 0.39
C SER A 583 5.39 13.70 -0.35
N ALA A 584 5.47 14.07 -1.62
CA ALA A 584 4.30 14.35 -2.42
C ALA A 584 3.46 13.09 -2.64
N ALA A 585 2.13 13.22 -2.66
CA ALA A 585 1.22 12.11 -2.92
C ALA A 585 1.31 11.63 -4.38
N GLY A 586 1.53 12.54 -5.32
CA GLY A 586 1.69 12.28 -6.73
C GLY A 586 2.37 13.45 -7.43
N CYS A 587 2.70 13.28 -8.71
CA CYS A 587 3.24 14.36 -9.53
C CYS A 587 2.77 14.21 -10.98
N THR A 588 2.49 15.32 -11.64
CA THR A 588 2.23 15.37 -13.08
C THR A 588 2.90 16.61 -13.68
N ILE A 589 3.31 16.51 -14.96
CA ILE A 589 4.04 17.59 -15.63
C ILE A 589 3.36 17.88 -16.97
N LYS A 590 3.05 19.16 -17.20
CA LYS A 590 2.51 19.60 -18.46
C LYS A 590 3.61 19.67 -19.52
N LEU A 591 3.54 18.76 -20.51
CA LEU A 591 4.45 18.70 -21.66
C LEU A 591 3.73 19.06 -22.97
N GLY A 592 4.52 19.32 -24.01
CA GLY A 592 4.02 19.54 -25.35
C GLY A 592 3.51 18.25 -26.02
N GLU A 593 2.43 18.37 -26.81
CA GLU A 593 1.81 17.25 -27.51
C GLU A 593 2.80 16.52 -28.45
N GLU A 594 3.63 17.26 -29.19
CA GLU A 594 4.59 16.66 -30.11
C GLU A 594 5.67 15.83 -29.40
N THR A 595 6.13 16.30 -28.23
CA THR A 595 7.07 15.57 -27.37
C THR A 595 6.47 14.23 -26.93
N ILE A 596 5.24 14.24 -26.45
CA ILE A 596 4.53 13.03 -26.03
C ILE A 596 4.29 12.10 -27.23
N ALA A 597 3.84 12.64 -28.37
CA ALA A 597 3.58 11.84 -29.57
C ALA A 597 4.86 11.15 -30.08
N GLY A 598 5.99 11.84 -30.08
CA GLY A 598 7.29 11.25 -30.43
C GLY A 598 7.68 10.09 -29.51
N TYR A 599 7.46 10.27 -28.22
CA TYR A 599 7.71 9.26 -27.18
C TYR A 599 6.83 8.02 -27.35
N LEU A 600 5.52 8.20 -27.55
CA LEU A 600 4.58 7.09 -27.77
C LEU A 600 4.92 6.27 -29.03
N ARG A 601 5.32 6.93 -30.14
CA ARG A 601 5.76 6.21 -31.35
C ARG A 601 6.94 5.28 -31.07
N SER A 602 7.92 5.73 -30.29
CA SER A 602 9.05 4.88 -29.84
C SER A 602 8.57 3.73 -28.94
N ASN A 603 7.64 3.99 -28.03
CA ASN A 603 7.14 3.00 -27.08
C ASN A 603 6.31 1.89 -27.75
N ILE A 604 5.53 2.20 -28.79
CA ILE A 604 4.80 1.21 -29.58
C ILE A 604 5.77 0.17 -30.18
N VAL A 605 6.91 0.62 -30.71
CA VAL A 605 7.94 -0.29 -31.23
C VAL A 605 8.50 -1.17 -30.12
N LEU A 606 8.80 -0.58 -28.95
CA LEU A 606 9.29 -1.31 -27.78
C LEU A 606 8.29 -2.39 -27.32
N LEU A 607 7.01 -2.03 -27.15
CA LEU A 607 5.96 -2.97 -26.73
C LEU A 607 5.87 -4.18 -27.67
N ARG A 608 5.95 -3.97 -28.98
CA ARG A 608 5.91 -5.06 -29.97
C ARG A 608 7.19 -5.92 -29.96
N SER A 609 8.34 -5.33 -29.67
CA SER A 609 9.58 -6.09 -29.42
C SER A 609 9.45 -6.95 -28.17
N MET A 610 8.88 -6.42 -27.09
CA MET A 610 8.64 -7.17 -25.85
C MET A 610 7.72 -8.38 -26.07
N ILE A 611 6.70 -8.26 -26.93
CA ILE A 611 5.85 -9.40 -27.33
C ILE A 611 6.71 -10.49 -28.00
N ALA A 612 7.54 -10.09 -28.96
CA ALA A 612 8.39 -11.03 -29.70
C ALA A 612 9.42 -11.74 -28.80
N GLU A 613 9.86 -11.08 -27.73
CA GLU A 613 10.85 -11.60 -26.78
C GLU A 613 10.24 -12.32 -25.58
N GLY A 614 8.91 -12.36 -25.45
CA GLY A 614 8.21 -13.13 -24.41
C GLY A 614 8.21 -12.49 -23.03
N TYR A 615 8.11 -11.17 -22.91
CA TYR A 615 8.10 -10.43 -21.65
C TYR A 615 6.77 -10.49 -20.87
N GLY A 616 5.74 -11.11 -21.40
CA GLY A 616 4.47 -11.22 -20.70
C GLY A 616 3.31 -11.57 -21.62
N ASP A 617 2.08 -11.27 -21.18
CA ASP A 617 0.88 -11.53 -21.95
C ASP A 617 0.86 -10.69 -23.24
N PRO A 618 0.91 -11.33 -24.43
CA PRO A 618 0.93 -10.61 -25.71
C PRO A 618 -0.30 -9.73 -25.93
N ARG A 619 -1.46 -10.14 -25.39
CA ARG A 619 -2.73 -9.39 -25.52
C ARG A 619 -2.67 -8.09 -24.74
N THR A 620 -2.08 -8.12 -23.55
CA THR A 620 -1.90 -6.94 -22.69
C THR A 620 -0.96 -5.93 -23.34
N LEU A 621 0.18 -6.38 -23.85
CA LEU A 621 1.15 -5.52 -24.51
C LEU A 621 0.61 -4.95 -25.84
N GLU A 622 -0.05 -5.76 -26.66
CA GLU A 622 -0.65 -5.31 -27.92
C GLU A 622 -1.83 -4.34 -27.65
N ARG A 623 -2.69 -4.60 -26.65
CA ARG A 623 -3.75 -3.67 -26.25
C ARG A 623 -3.15 -2.30 -25.88
N ARG A 624 -2.06 -2.28 -25.12
CA ARG A 624 -1.39 -1.05 -24.75
C ARG A 624 -0.81 -0.32 -25.98
N ALA A 625 -0.18 -1.04 -26.90
CA ALA A 625 0.34 -0.46 -28.15
C ALA A 625 -0.79 0.17 -28.98
N ARG A 626 -1.93 -0.53 -29.13
CA ARG A 626 -3.10 0.00 -29.85
C ARG A 626 -3.72 1.23 -29.17
N ASN A 627 -3.74 1.26 -27.84
CA ASN A 627 -4.23 2.44 -27.13
C ASN A 627 -3.31 3.66 -27.36
N MET A 628 -1.99 3.45 -27.48
CA MET A 628 -1.05 4.51 -27.86
C MET A 628 -1.28 4.95 -29.31
N GLU A 629 -1.52 4.01 -30.25
CA GLU A 629 -1.85 4.33 -31.65
C GLU A 629 -3.16 5.13 -31.74
N ALA A 630 -4.20 4.72 -31.01
CA ALA A 630 -5.46 5.44 -30.98
C ALA A 630 -5.31 6.87 -30.44
N TRP A 631 -4.49 7.08 -29.41
CA TRP A 631 -4.19 8.42 -28.94
C TRP A 631 -3.46 9.26 -29.98
N LEU A 632 -2.52 8.65 -30.75
CA LEU A 632 -1.79 9.33 -31.81
C LEU A 632 -2.65 9.72 -33.03
N GLU A 633 -3.81 9.07 -33.22
CA GLU A 633 -4.78 9.44 -34.26
C GLU A 633 -5.56 10.72 -33.91
N GLN A 634 -5.80 10.95 -32.60
CA GLN A 634 -6.48 12.14 -32.07
C GLN A 634 -5.80 12.59 -30.78
N PRO A 635 -4.63 13.23 -30.88
CA PRO A 635 -3.91 13.70 -29.71
C PRO A 635 -4.75 14.76 -28.97
N GLU A 636 -4.95 14.54 -27.69
CA GLU A 636 -5.59 15.49 -26.80
C GLU A 636 -4.94 15.40 -25.43
N LEU A 637 -4.56 16.53 -24.87
CA LEU A 637 -4.01 16.66 -23.53
C LEU A 637 -4.94 17.49 -22.65
N MET A 638 -5.18 17.00 -21.44
CA MET A 638 -5.94 17.72 -20.43
C MET A 638 -5.22 19.01 -20.02
N GLN A 639 -6.00 20.01 -19.67
CA GLN A 639 -5.54 21.29 -19.16
C GLN A 639 -6.26 21.59 -17.84
N ALA A 640 -5.57 22.21 -16.88
CA ALA A 640 -6.21 22.80 -15.73
C ALA A 640 -7.14 23.94 -16.17
N ASP A 641 -8.21 24.17 -15.44
CA ASP A 641 -9.07 25.33 -15.66
C ASP A 641 -8.36 26.60 -15.20
N GLY A 642 -8.66 27.72 -15.86
CA GLY A 642 -7.94 28.98 -15.61
C GLY A 642 -8.15 29.58 -14.22
N ASP A 643 -9.19 29.17 -13.51
CA ASP A 643 -9.54 29.59 -12.16
C ASP A 643 -9.44 28.46 -11.13
N ALA A 644 -8.72 27.36 -11.48
CA ALA A 644 -8.46 26.26 -10.57
C ALA A 644 -7.72 26.73 -9.30
N GLU A 645 -8.08 26.14 -8.17
CA GLU A 645 -7.48 26.49 -6.87
C GLU A 645 -6.38 25.49 -6.49
N TYR A 646 -5.27 26.05 -5.97
CA TYR A 646 -4.11 25.30 -5.50
C TYR A 646 -3.82 25.65 -4.04
N ALA A 647 -3.33 24.69 -3.26
CA ALA A 647 -2.87 24.93 -1.88
C ALA A 647 -1.73 25.94 -1.81
N ALA A 648 -0.88 25.98 -2.85
CA ALA A 648 0.12 27.00 -3.07
C ALA A 648 0.50 27.06 -4.55
N VAL A 649 1.01 28.21 -4.99
CA VAL A 649 1.62 28.42 -6.31
C VAL A 649 3.05 28.92 -6.08
N ILE A 650 4.02 28.22 -6.66
CA ILE A 650 5.44 28.57 -6.61
C ILE A 650 5.88 28.97 -8.02
N GLU A 651 6.19 30.26 -8.19
CA GLU A 651 6.68 30.80 -9.45
C GLU A 651 8.22 30.75 -9.47
N ILE A 652 8.80 30.20 -10.55
CA ILE A 652 10.24 30.06 -10.74
C ILE A 652 10.63 30.65 -12.10
N ASP A 653 11.37 31.77 -12.07
CA ASP A 653 11.93 32.37 -13.30
C ASP A 653 13.32 31.76 -13.58
N LEU A 654 13.41 30.95 -14.63
CA LEU A 654 14.67 30.32 -15.08
C LEU A 654 15.76 31.34 -15.45
N ASN A 655 15.38 32.58 -15.81
CA ASN A 655 16.36 33.61 -16.08
C ASN A 655 17.12 34.07 -14.83
N GLU A 656 16.57 33.83 -13.64
CA GLU A 656 17.19 34.17 -12.36
C GLU A 656 18.12 33.06 -11.85
N ILE A 657 17.99 31.83 -12.36
CA ILE A 657 18.86 30.72 -11.98
C ILE A 657 20.14 30.77 -12.82
N ASN A 658 21.21 31.34 -12.26
CA ASN A 658 22.48 31.58 -12.95
C ASN A 658 23.68 30.82 -12.35
N GLN A 659 23.44 29.95 -11.38
CA GLN A 659 24.41 29.05 -10.78
C GLN A 659 23.72 27.75 -10.30
N PRO A 660 24.48 26.67 -10.10
CA PRO A 660 23.92 25.43 -9.58
C PRO A 660 23.22 25.60 -8.22
N ILE A 661 22.15 24.85 -8.03
CA ILE A 661 21.46 24.69 -6.76
C ILE A 661 21.77 23.28 -6.26
N VAL A 662 22.27 23.17 -5.04
CA VAL A 662 22.69 21.91 -4.42
C VAL A 662 21.85 21.63 -3.17
N CYS A 663 21.64 20.35 -2.87
CA CYS A 663 21.02 19.91 -1.62
C CYS A 663 22.06 19.24 -0.72
N ALA A 664 21.85 19.28 0.58
CA ALA A 664 22.67 18.52 1.52
C ALA A 664 22.61 17.01 1.18
N PRO A 665 23.72 16.26 1.33
CA PRO A 665 23.78 14.85 0.90
C PRO A 665 22.72 13.93 1.51
N ASN A 666 22.28 14.24 2.74
CA ASN A 666 21.31 13.45 3.51
C ASN A 666 20.00 14.18 3.77
N ASP A 667 19.79 15.34 3.14
CA ASP A 667 18.56 16.13 3.29
C ASP A 667 18.18 16.82 1.97
N PRO A 668 17.32 16.21 1.17
CA PRO A 668 16.89 16.77 -0.11
C PRO A 668 16.08 18.08 0.03
N ASP A 669 15.64 18.43 1.24
CA ASP A 669 14.96 19.69 1.53
C ASP A 669 15.93 20.82 1.90
N ASP A 670 17.21 20.54 2.22
CA ASP A 670 18.22 21.59 2.47
C ASP A 670 18.87 22.04 1.17
N ALA A 671 18.11 22.80 0.38
CA ALA A 671 18.55 23.34 -0.91
C ALA A 671 19.20 24.71 -0.77
N ARG A 672 20.40 24.88 -1.36
CA ARG A 672 21.22 26.11 -1.30
C ARG A 672 21.84 26.42 -2.64
N LEU A 673 22.20 27.68 -2.86
CA LEU A 673 23.03 28.07 -4.00
C LEU A 673 24.44 27.53 -3.83
N LEU A 674 25.11 27.17 -4.93
CA LEU A 674 26.50 26.71 -4.89
C LEU A 674 27.44 27.73 -4.20
N SER A 675 27.21 29.05 -4.40
CA SER A 675 27.97 30.12 -3.75
C SER A 675 27.88 30.08 -2.23
N ASP A 676 26.79 29.57 -1.66
CA ASP A 676 26.57 29.57 -0.20
C ASP A 676 27.35 28.44 0.50
N VAL A 677 27.71 27.40 -0.25
CA VAL A 677 28.47 26.23 0.25
C VAL A 677 29.89 26.16 -0.33
N GLN A 678 30.31 27.18 -1.05
CA GLN A 678 31.66 27.25 -1.63
C GLN A 678 32.73 27.32 -0.52
N GLY A 679 33.61 26.34 -0.51
CA GLY A 679 34.69 26.24 0.47
C GLY A 679 34.46 25.22 1.57
N ASP A 680 33.31 24.59 1.59
CA ASP A 680 33.06 23.44 2.45
C ASP A 680 33.94 22.25 2.04
N ASN A 681 34.39 21.49 3.02
CA ASN A 681 35.19 20.29 2.76
C ASN A 681 34.33 19.18 2.20
N VAL A 682 34.84 18.49 1.18
CA VAL A 682 34.24 17.31 0.59
C VAL A 682 35.21 16.13 0.76
N ASP A 683 34.82 15.14 1.55
CA ASP A 683 35.64 13.95 1.81
C ASP A 683 35.48 12.88 0.74
N GLU A 684 34.26 12.72 0.19
CA GLU A 684 33.95 11.73 -0.82
C GLU A 684 32.96 12.29 -1.85
N VAL A 685 33.12 11.88 -3.11
CA VAL A 685 32.20 12.24 -4.21
C VAL A 685 31.69 10.95 -4.85
N PHE A 686 30.38 10.79 -4.88
CA PHE A 686 29.70 9.73 -5.60
C PHE A 686 28.98 10.28 -6.83
N ILE A 687 29.25 9.68 -8.00
CA ILE A 687 28.55 10.01 -9.24
C ILE A 687 27.71 8.78 -9.61
N GLY A 688 26.40 8.92 -9.59
CA GLY A 688 25.49 7.83 -9.88
C GLY A 688 24.10 8.33 -10.25
N SER A 689 23.30 7.39 -10.72
CA SER A 689 21.88 7.58 -10.99
C SER A 689 21.14 6.29 -10.65
N CYS A 690 19.87 6.42 -10.42
CA CYS A 690 18.99 5.29 -10.13
C CYS A 690 18.91 4.30 -11.30
#